data_53f5fdad023484b50b746aca540d72c2
#
_entry.id   53f5fdad023484b50b746aca540d72c2
#
_cell.length_a   1.000
_cell.length_b   1.000
_cell.length_c   1.000
_cell.angle_alpha   90.00
_cell.angle_beta   90.00
_cell.angle_gamma   90.00
#
_symmetry.space_group_name_H-M   'P 1'
#
loop_
_entity.id
_entity.type
_entity.pdbx_description
1 polymer ?
#
loop_
_entity_poly.entity_id
_entity_poly.type
_entity_poly.pdbx_seq_one_letter_code
_entity_poly.pdbx_strand_id
1 'polypeptide(L)'
;MLDQIFVKGARENNLKNIDVSIPRDKLTVITGLSGSGKSSLAFDTIYAEGQRRYVESLSSYARMFLGQKEKPDVDYIDGLSPAISIDQKTTSQNPRSTVGTVTEIYDYLRLLWARVGTPHCPNCGKEIKQQTIDQIVDQVMALGEGTRIQVMAPVIRGKKGEYAKVFEDARKSGYVRVRVDGSMYDLSEEIKPEKNIKHSIEVVVDRLILKPDVVHRLSDSAETAAALSGGLVLINVLNPEQDILFSQNYACEDCGVSIEELTPRMFSFNNPFGACPACTGLGSQLKVDPELVIPNKTLSILDGAICASGWNNVRGDGISRMYFDALSKKYHFSLREPVEKLSPEVMDVILYGTKGEKLELHYDQPRGKGVLYQPFEGIVNNLERRYQETQSESVRAELEECMSECPCPACQGRRLRRESLAVTVGGMDIDTFTRMSVTEEIAFVDSLALTEQQLRIGERILKEIKNRLGFLQSVGLDYLTLSRASATLSGGESQRIRLATQIGSSLMGVLYILDEPSIGLHQRDNDKLLATLKRLRDLGNTLIVVEHDEDTMRAADYIVDIGPGAGVHGGRVVAAGTPAEVMANEASLTGQYLSGKKKIETPKTRRAGNGKLLTVRGAQENNLKNIDVSVPLGTFTCVTGVSGSGKSSLVNEIIYKKLGADLNRMKAHAGKHRAIEGEENLDKVICIDQSPIGRTPRSNPATYTNLFNDIRDLFASTPDAKARGYNAGRFSFNVRGGRCEACGGDGQLKIEMHFLPDIYVPCEVCKGKRYNRETLEVHYKGR
;
A
#
# COMPACT_ATOMS: atom_id res chain seq x y z
N MET A 1 15.94 -7.13 -41.23
CA MET A 1 14.92 -6.86 -40.21
C MET A 1 13.99 -5.80 -40.77
N LEU A 2 12.71 -5.87 -40.45
CA LEU A 2 11.77 -4.80 -40.86
C LEU A 2 12.12 -3.54 -40.04
N ASP A 3 12.35 -2.41 -40.74
CA ASP A 3 12.77 -1.15 -40.09
C ASP A 3 11.59 -0.35 -39.52
N GLN A 4 10.36 -0.88 -39.69
CA GLN A 4 9.12 -0.22 -39.32
C GLN A 4 8.14 -1.23 -38.71
N ILE A 5 7.29 -0.74 -37.83
CA ILE A 5 6.02 -1.38 -37.43
C ILE A 5 4.96 -0.87 -38.39
N PHE A 6 4.35 -1.75 -39.14
CA PHE A 6 3.29 -1.39 -40.08
C PHE A 6 1.94 -1.91 -39.62
N VAL A 7 1.03 -1.02 -39.32
CA VAL A 7 -0.36 -1.29 -38.91
C VAL A 7 -1.26 -1.10 -40.12
N LYS A 8 -2.04 -2.10 -40.51
CA LYS A 8 -2.97 -2.08 -41.65
C LYS A 8 -4.40 -2.23 -41.19
N GLY A 9 -5.26 -1.29 -41.55
CA GLY A 9 -6.69 -1.40 -41.36
C GLY A 9 -7.16 -1.42 -39.91
N ALA A 10 -6.59 -0.58 -39.02
CA ALA A 10 -7.00 -0.52 -37.62
C ALA A 10 -8.39 0.13 -37.48
N ARG A 11 -9.32 -0.58 -36.81
CA ARG A 11 -10.73 -0.17 -36.61
C ARG A 11 -11.18 -0.23 -35.14
N GLU A 12 -10.25 -0.44 -34.22
CA GLU A 12 -10.57 -0.55 -32.80
C GLU A 12 -11.21 0.74 -32.26
N ASN A 13 -12.29 0.62 -31.50
CA ASN A 13 -13.07 1.72 -30.93
C ASN A 13 -13.52 2.77 -31.99
N ASN A 14 -12.91 3.95 -31.97
CA ASN A 14 -13.26 5.05 -32.92
C ASN A 14 -12.33 5.17 -34.14
N LEU A 15 -11.34 4.28 -34.28
CA LEU A 15 -10.43 4.30 -35.41
C LEU A 15 -11.16 4.02 -36.74
N LYS A 16 -10.82 4.75 -37.79
CA LYS A 16 -11.53 4.79 -39.11
C LYS A 16 -10.79 3.99 -40.20
N ASN A 17 -10.47 2.71 -39.90
CA ASN A 17 -9.74 1.85 -40.84
C ASN A 17 -8.42 2.48 -41.29
N ILE A 18 -7.58 2.82 -40.33
CA ILE A 18 -6.35 3.56 -40.56
C ILE A 18 -5.17 2.65 -40.84
N ASP A 19 -4.30 3.11 -41.73
CA ASP A 19 -2.98 2.55 -41.97
C ASP A 19 -1.93 3.50 -41.39
N VAL A 20 -0.93 2.95 -40.66
CA VAL A 20 0.16 3.75 -40.09
C VAL A 20 1.47 2.98 -40.05
N SER A 21 2.55 3.67 -40.40
CA SER A 21 3.94 3.16 -40.27
C SER A 21 4.63 3.88 -39.15
N ILE A 22 5.25 3.13 -38.24
CA ILE A 22 6.01 3.63 -37.07
C ILE A 22 7.44 3.11 -37.17
N PRO A 23 8.46 3.99 -37.17
CA PRO A 23 9.86 3.55 -37.26
C PRO A 23 10.26 2.80 -35.99
N ARG A 24 11.04 1.72 -36.17
CA ARG A 24 11.62 0.96 -35.06
C ARG A 24 12.88 1.65 -34.54
N ASP A 25 13.24 1.31 -33.28
CA ASP A 25 14.44 1.82 -32.60
C ASP A 25 14.46 3.36 -32.53
N LYS A 26 13.26 3.95 -32.43
CA LYS A 26 13.00 5.39 -32.38
C LYS A 26 12.01 5.72 -31.27
N LEU A 27 12.04 6.99 -30.86
CA LEU A 27 11.03 7.57 -29.96
C LEU A 27 9.91 8.16 -30.83
N THR A 28 8.78 7.48 -30.88
CA THR A 28 7.58 7.92 -31.59
C THR A 28 6.56 8.46 -30.61
N VAL A 29 6.05 9.68 -30.84
CA VAL A 29 4.96 10.26 -30.05
C VAL A 29 3.65 10.15 -30.84
N ILE A 30 2.63 9.56 -30.22
CA ILE A 30 1.25 9.57 -30.72
C ILE A 30 0.51 10.70 -30.00
N THR A 31 0.05 11.70 -30.75
CA THR A 31 -0.59 12.90 -30.20
C THR A 31 -1.94 13.16 -30.86
N GLY A 32 -2.64 14.21 -30.46
CA GLY A 32 -3.95 14.61 -30.95
C GLY A 32 -4.92 14.97 -29.80
N LEU A 33 -6.13 15.38 -30.11
CA LEU A 33 -7.15 15.77 -29.15
C LEU A 33 -7.52 14.62 -28.20
N SER A 34 -7.99 14.96 -26.99
CA SER A 34 -8.54 13.94 -26.08
C SER A 34 -9.73 13.22 -26.72
N GLY A 35 -9.76 11.88 -26.65
CA GLY A 35 -10.78 11.07 -27.33
C GLY A 35 -10.63 10.95 -28.85
N SER A 36 -9.51 11.36 -29.44
CA SER A 36 -9.26 11.23 -30.89
C SER A 36 -8.95 9.79 -31.33
N GLY A 37 -8.56 8.87 -30.42
CA GLY A 37 -8.22 7.49 -30.76
C GLY A 37 -6.73 7.13 -30.51
N LYS A 38 -5.97 8.00 -29.86
CA LYS A 38 -4.54 7.75 -29.51
C LYS A 38 -4.33 6.44 -28.75
N SER A 39 -5.03 6.30 -27.62
CA SER A 39 -4.93 5.11 -26.77
C SER A 39 -5.49 3.88 -27.49
N SER A 40 -6.52 4.03 -28.35
CA SER A 40 -7.04 2.93 -29.18
C SER A 40 -6.00 2.40 -30.15
N LEU A 41 -5.17 3.27 -30.75
CA LEU A 41 -4.08 2.83 -31.63
C LEU A 41 -2.92 2.23 -30.80
N ALA A 42 -2.46 2.93 -29.75
CA ALA A 42 -1.27 2.53 -28.99
C ALA A 42 -1.50 1.27 -28.16
N PHE A 43 -2.58 1.25 -27.34
CA PHE A 43 -2.83 0.21 -26.36
C PHE A 43 -3.80 -0.86 -26.85
N ASP A 44 -4.97 -0.45 -27.37
CA ASP A 44 -6.01 -1.41 -27.76
C ASP A 44 -5.68 -2.14 -29.08
N THR A 45 -4.79 -1.57 -29.91
CA THR A 45 -4.36 -2.18 -31.19
C THR A 45 -2.93 -2.71 -31.13
N ILE A 46 -1.92 -1.84 -31.03
CA ILE A 46 -0.50 -2.24 -31.16
C ILE A 46 -0.04 -3.09 -29.97
N TYR A 47 -0.27 -2.61 -28.73
CA TYR A 47 0.11 -3.35 -27.53
C TYR A 47 -0.69 -4.66 -27.40
N ALA A 48 -2.00 -4.60 -27.61
CA ALA A 48 -2.87 -5.77 -27.50
C ALA A 48 -2.42 -6.91 -28.43
N GLU A 49 -2.11 -6.59 -29.69
CA GLU A 49 -1.61 -7.57 -30.66
C GLU A 49 -0.19 -8.08 -30.30
N GLY A 50 0.71 -7.17 -29.89
CA GLY A 50 2.05 -7.55 -29.43
C GLY A 50 2.02 -8.52 -28.25
N GLN A 51 1.18 -8.23 -27.25
CA GLN A 51 1.00 -9.09 -26.09
C GLN A 51 0.31 -10.41 -26.46
N ARG A 52 -0.70 -10.39 -27.32
CA ARG A 52 -1.37 -11.58 -27.81
C ARG A 52 -0.39 -12.56 -28.48
N ARG A 53 0.45 -12.07 -29.40
CA ARG A 53 1.49 -12.89 -30.08
C ARG A 53 2.51 -13.42 -29.08
N TYR A 54 2.91 -12.62 -28.10
CA TYR A 54 3.82 -13.07 -27.05
C TYR A 54 3.22 -14.22 -26.22
N VAL A 55 1.98 -14.06 -25.77
CA VAL A 55 1.26 -15.10 -25.02
C VAL A 55 1.06 -16.36 -25.86
N GLU A 56 0.76 -16.25 -27.16
CA GLU A 56 0.62 -17.39 -28.07
C GLU A 56 1.95 -18.16 -28.28
N SER A 57 3.09 -17.49 -28.13
CA SER A 57 4.40 -18.14 -28.22
C SER A 57 4.75 -18.99 -26.98
N LEU A 58 4.03 -18.82 -25.88
CA LEU A 58 4.25 -19.54 -24.61
C LEU A 58 3.65 -20.94 -24.64
N SER A 59 4.07 -21.78 -23.68
CA SER A 59 3.50 -23.12 -23.51
C SER A 59 1.99 -23.09 -23.24
N SER A 60 1.27 -24.17 -23.58
CA SER A 60 -0.18 -24.27 -23.33
C SER A 60 -0.54 -24.08 -21.85
N TYR A 61 0.33 -24.53 -20.95
CA TYR A 61 0.18 -24.35 -19.50
C TYR A 61 0.27 -22.86 -19.11
N ALA A 62 1.29 -22.13 -19.59
CA ALA A 62 1.44 -20.70 -19.33
C ALA A 62 0.28 -19.86 -19.91
N ARG A 63 -0.20 -20.21 -21.11
CA ARG A 63 -1.36 -19.59 -21.73
C ARG A 63 -2.64 -19.70 -20.89
N MET A 64 -2.85 -20.86 -20.24
CA MET A 64 -4.02 -21.07 -19.39
C MET A 64 -4.05 -20.13 -18.18
N PHE A 65 -2.89 -19.73 -17.65
CA PHE A 65 -2.76 -18.78 -16.54
C PHE A 65 -2.85 -17.32 -16.97
N LEU A 66 -2.34 -16.99 -18.15
CA LEU A 66 -2.29 -15.59 -18.61
C LEU A 66 -3.58 -15.13 -19.30
N GLY A 67 -4.49 -16.04 -19.59
CA GLY A 67 -5.73 -15.80 -20.32
C GLY A 67 -5.49 -15.55 -21.82
N GLN A 68 -6.46 -15.90 -22.64
CA GLN A 68 -6.46 -15.51 -24.05
C GLN A 68 -7.00 -14.08 -24.17
N LYS A 69 -6.23 -13.21 -24.83
CA LYS A 69 -6.73 -11.88 -25.24
C LYS A 69 -7.41 -11.99 -26.60
N GLU A 70 -8.50 -11.27 -26.74
CA GLU A 70 -9.19 -11.14 -28.04
C GLU A 70 -8.25 -10.46 -29.05
N LYS A 71 -8.35 -10.86 -30.31
CA LYS A 71 -7.61 -10.22 -31.39
C LYS A 71 -8.19 -8.84 -31.61
N PRO A 72 -7.38 -7.77 -31.62
CA PRO A 72 -7.87 -6.44 -31.93
C PRO A 72 -8.44 -6.36 -33.37
N ASP A 73 -9.37 -5.44 -33.61
CA ASP A 73 -9.95 -5.22 -34.92
C ASP A 73 -8.97 -4.48 -35.85
N VAL A 74 -8.09 -5.29 -36.44
CA VAL A 74 -7.02 -4.85 -37.35
C VAL A 74 -6.79 -5.94 -38.41
N ASP A 75 -6.50 -5.53 -39.66
CA ASP A 75 -6.23 -6.50 -40.71
C ASP A 75 -4.94 -7.28 -40.42
N TYR A 76 -3.82 -6.59 -40.23
CA TYR A 76 -2.56 -7.16 -39.74
C TYR A 76 -1.60 -6.11 -39.20
N ILE A 77 -0.64 -6.52 -38.42
CA ILE A 77 0.48 -5.71 -37.93
C ILE A 77 1.76 -6.47 -38.18
N ASP A 78 2.73 -5.83 -38.85
CA ASP A 78 4.06 -6.36 -39.08
C ASP A 78 5.12 -5.61 -38.26
N GLY A 79 6.28 -6.25 -38.02
CA GLY A 79 7.43 -5.62 -37.34
C GLY A 79 7.31 -5.49 -35.84
N LEU A 80 6.32 -6.12 -35.19
CA LEU A 80 6.19 -6.08 -33.73
C LEU A 80 7.32 -6.82 -33.03
N SER A 81 7.87 -6.17 -31.99
CA SER A 81 8.70 -6.77 -30.95
C SER A 81 7.85 -7.16 -29.73
N PRO A 82 8.37 -7.94 -28.76
CA PRO A 82 7.73 -8.12 -27.48
C PRO A 82 7.37 -6.76 -26.87
N ALA A 83 6.10 -6.59 -26.49
CA ALA A 83 5.57 -5.30 -26.06
C ALA A 83 5.36 -5.22 -24.56
N ILE A 84 5.78 -4.10 -23.97
CA ILE A 84 5.60 -3.78 -22.54
C ILE A 84 4.82 -2.46 -22.46
N SER A 85 3.70 -2.44 -21.72
CA SER A 85 2.95 -1.21 -21.48
C SER A 85 3.24 -0.63 -20.10
N ILE A 86 3.32 0.69 -20.04
CA ILE A 86 3.44 1.47 -18.82
C ILE A 86 2.29 2.48 -18.81
N ASP A 87 1.12 2.00 -18.35
CA ASP A 87 -0.10 2.79 -18.27
C ASP A 87 -0.26 3.52 -16.94
N GLN A 88 -1.19 4.48 -16.88
CA GLN A 88 -1.53 5.22 -15.67
C GLN A 88 -2.42 4.42 -14.69
N LYS A 89 -3.03 3.33 -15.14
CA LYS A 89 -4.03 2.61 -14.36
C LYS A 89 -3.38 1.78 -13.26
N THR A 90 -3.91 1.94 -12.06
CA THR A 90 -3.75 1.12 -10.85
C THR A 90 -2.47 1.34 -10.05
N THR A 91 -2.54 2.27 -9.11
CA THR A 91 -1.81 2.10 -7.83
C THR A 91 -2.29 0.82 -7.18
N SER A 92 -1.36 -0.06 -6.79
CA SER A 92 -1.71 -1.26 -6.01
C SER A 92 -2.38 -0.84 -4.70
N GLN A 93 -3.61 -1.29 -4.49
CA GLN A 93 -4.33 -1.05 -3.23
C GLN A 93 -3.90 -2.00 -2.10
N ASN A 94 -2.92 -2.87 -2.35
CA ASN A 94 -2.42 -3.77 -1.34
C ASN A 94 -1.65 -2.98 -0.26
N PRO A 95 -2.10 -2.97 1.01
CA PRO A 95 -1.46 -2.18 2.08
C PRO A 95 -0.04 -2.66 2.42
N ARG A 96 0.35 -3.84 1.96
CA ARG A 96 1.70 -4.38 2.11
C ARG A 96 2.67 -3.97 1.00
N SER A 97 2.18 -3.40 -0.09
CA SER A 97 3.04 -2.93 -1.18
C SER A 97 3.68 -1.59 -0.83
N THR A 98 5.00 -1.52 -0.93
CA THR A 98 5.79 -0.29 -0.73
C THR A 98 6.61 0.01 -1.98
N VAL A 99 7.16 1.22 -2.09
CA VAL A 99 8.09 1.58 -3.17
C VAL A 99 9.22 0.55 -3.25
N GLY A 100 9.83 0.18 -2.11
CA GLY A 100 10.91 -0.80 -2.06
C GLY A 100 10.54 -2.19 -2.59
N THR A 101 9.29 -2.66 -2.34
CA THR A 101 8.84 -3.97 -2.84
C THR A 101 8.45 -3.93 -4.31
N VAL A 102 7.87 -2.84 -4.79
CA VAL A 102 7.48 -2.69 -6.21
C VAL A 102 8.73 -2.54 -7.11
N THR A 103 9.78 -1.90 -6.60
CA THR A 103 11.07 -1.76 -7.31
C THR A 103 12.00 -2.95 -7.15
N GLU A 104 11.61 -3.95 -6.37
CA GLU A 104 12.41 -5.11 -5.97
C GLU A 104 13.70 -4.76 -5.18
N ILE A 105 13.92 -3.48 -4.86
CA ILE A 105 15.09 -3.04 -4.06
C ILE A 105 15.06 -3.70 -2.69
N TYR A 106 13.86 -3.84 -2.09
CA TYR A 106 13.69 -4.46 -0.79
C TYR A 106 14.18 -5.92 -0.74
N ASP A 107 14.11 -6.65 -1.86
CA ASP A 107 14.60 -8.02 -1.94
C ASP A 107 16.12 -8.08 -1.85
N TYR A 108 16.82 -7.14 -2.49
CA TYR A 108 18.26 -7.00 -2.35
C TYR A 108 18.66 -6.51 -0.96
N LEU A 109 17.88 -5.62 -0.33
CA LEU A 109 18.12 -5.19 1.05
C LEU A 109 18.00 -6.36 2.03
N ARG A 110 16.96 -7.18 1.91
CA ARG A 110 16.81 -8.39 2.75
C ARG A 110 18.00 -9.33 2.61
N LEU A 111 18.50 -9.48 1.38
CA LEU A 111 19.68 -10.30 1.12
C LEU A 111 20.94 -9.68 1.73
N LEU A 112 21.11 -8.37 1.61
CA LEU A 112 22.27 -7.66 2.18
C LEU A 112 22.27 -7.77 3.71
N TRP A 113 21.17 -7.44 4.39
CA TRP A 113 21.08 -7.55 5.85
C TRP A 113 21.27 -8.98 6.36
N ALA A 114 20.80 -9.98 5.61
CA ALA A 114 20.99 -11.39 5.97
C ALA A 114 22.44 -11.87 5.81
N ARG A 115 23.22 -11.30 4.89
CA ARG A 115 24.57 -11.79 4.56
C ARG A 115 25.71 -10.96 5.15
N VAL A 116 25.48 -9.67 5.31
CA VAL A 116 26.50 -8.69 5.74
C VAL A 116 26.15 -8.06 7.08
N GLY A 117 24.88 -8.22 7.54
CA GLY A 117 24.38 -7.60 8.74
C GLY A 117 25.03 -8.13 10.04
N THR A 118 25.25 -7.22 10.95
CA THR A 118 25.74 -7.51 12.32
C THR A 118 24.55 -7.54 13.27
N PRO A 119 24.24 -8.70 13.90
CA PRO A 119 23.13 -8.80 14.83
C PRO A 119 23.48 -8.23 16.20
N HIS A 120 22.51 -7.57 16.81
CA HIS A 120 22.58 -7.01 18.16
C HIS A 120 21.44 -7.57 19.01
N CYS A 121 21.63 -7.57 20.31
CA CYS A 121 20.57 -7.96 21.24
C CYS A 121 19.43 -6.92 21.23
N PRO A 122 18.17 -7.33 20.97
CA PRO A 122 17.04 -6.40 20.93
C PRO A 122 16.72 -5.78 22.29
N ASN A 123 17.28 -6.32 23.40
CA ASN A 123 17.04 -5.83 24.74
C ASN A 123 18.17 -4.92 25.27
N CYS A 124 19.44 -5.30 25.10
CA CYS A 124 20.58 -4.57 25.64
C CYS A 124 21.45 -3.89 24.58
N GLY A 125 21.22 -4.14 23.29
CA GLY A 125 21.98 -3.54 22.19
C GLY A 125 23.39 -4.07 21.98
N LYS A 126 23.87 -5.03 22.78
CA LYS A 126 25.20 -5.63 22.56
C LYS A 126 25.25 -6.40 21.26
N GLU A 127 26.38 -6.35 20.57
CA GLU A 127 26.66 -7.17 19.38
C GLU A 127 26.66 -8.66 19.78
N ILE A 128 25.99 -9.47 18.97
CA ILE A 128 25.88 -10.92 19.16
C ILE A 128 26.69 -11.62 18.08
N LYS A 129 27.61 -12.51 18.51
CA LYS A 129 28.45 -13.31 17.60
C LYS A 129 28.09 -14.78 17.72
N GLN A 130 28.21 -15.50 16.60
CA GLN A 130 28.25 -16.95 16.64
C GLN A 130 29.65 -17.40 17.07
N GLN A 131 29.68 -18.42 17.90
CA GLN A 131 30.94 -19.05 18.29
C GLN A 131 31.04 -20.44 17.64
N THR A 132 32.16 -20.73 17.00
CA THR A 132 32.42 -22.10 16.54
C THR A 132 32.80 -22.98 17.73
N ILE A 133 32.65 -24.30 17.61
CA ILE A 133 33.06 -25.24 18.66
C ILE A 133 34.54 -25.02 19.03
N ASP A 134 35.42 -24.82 18.02
CA ASP A 134 36.84 -24.55 18.24
C ASP A 134 37.06 -23.30 19.09
N GLN A 135 36.33 -22.21 18.80
CA GLN A 135 36.40 -20.97 19.60
C GLN A 135 35.90 -21.17 21.02
N ILE A 136 34.83 -21.97 21.20
CA ILE A 136 34.33 -22.34 22.54
C ILE A 136 35.39 -23.11 23.28
N VAL A 137 36.00 -24.11 22.66
CA VAL A 137 37.06 -24.95 23.22
C VAL A 137 38.28 -24.11 23.61
N ASP A 138 38.74 -23.21 22.72
CA ASP A 138 39.85 -22.31 22.98
C ASP A 138 39.59 -21.40 24.21
N GLN A 139 38.39 -20.84 24.31
CA GLN A 139 37.98 -19.99 25.43
C GLN A 139 37.88 -20.80 26.72
N VAL A 140 37.36 -22.02 26.66
CA VAL A 140 37.31 -22.91 27.84
C VAL A 140 38.70 -23.31 28.27
N MET A 141 39.60 -23.65 27.35
CA MET A 141 41.00 -23.98 27.66
C MET A 141 41.79 -22.79 28.26
N ALA A 142 41.40 -21.55 27.88
CA ALA A 142 41.99 -20.34 28.46
C ALA A 142 41.65 -20.11 29.95
N LEU A 143 40.70 -20.86 30.54
CA LEU A 143 40.38 -20.80 31.97
C LEU A 143 41.52 -21.35 32.85
N GLY A 144 42.50 -22.03 32.26
CA GLY A 144 43.71 -22.50 32.94
C GLY A 144 43.71 -24.00 33.24
N GLU A 145 44.94 -24.56 33.24
CA GLU A 145 45.16 -25.98 33.53
C GLU A 145 44.78 -26.34 34.96
N GLY A 146 44.15 -27.50 35.13
CA GLY A 146 43.68 -27.98 36.43
C GLY A 146 42.27 -27.53 36.81
N THR A 147 41.64 -26.63 36.04
CA THR A 147 40.27 -26.20 36.29
C THR A 147 39.29 -27.35 36.08
N ARG A 148 38.38 -27.56 37.06
CA ARG A 148 37.33 -28.57 36.97
C ARG A 148 36.07 -27.98 36.38
N ILE A 149 35.58 -28.58 35.29
CA ILE A 149 34.40 -28.11 34.56
C ILE A 149 33.39 -29.23 34.36
N GLN A 150 32.14 -28.83 34.16
CA GLN A 150 31.08 -29.69 33.63
C GLN A 150 30.58 -29.09 32.30
N VAL A 151 30.51 -29.91 31.27
CA VAL A 151 29.89 -29.56 29.98
C VAL A 151 28.42 -29.94 30.08
N MET A 152 27.54 -28.99 29.94
CA MET A 152 26.09 -29.17 30.04
C MET A 152 25.35 -28.68 28.83
N ALA A 153 24.25 -29.34 28.52
CA ALA A 153 23.30 -28.95 27.45
C ALA A 153 22.05 -28.31 28.09
N PRO A 154 21.80 -27.00 27.96
CA PRO A 154 20.60 -26.33 28.46
C PRO A 154 19.41 -26.60 27.57
N VAL A 155 18.64 -27.66 27.85
CA VAL A 155 17.52 -28.14 27.05
C VAL A 155 16.24 -27.33 27.28
N ILE A 156 16.02 -26.88 28.54
CA ILE A 156 14.88 -26.03 28.90
C ILE A 156 15.42 -24.81 29.66
N ARG A 157 14.93 -23.62 29.27
CA ARG A 157 15.33 -22.35 29.89
C ARG A 157 14.10 -21.51 30.24
N GLY A 158 13.79 -21.39 31.51
CA GLY A 158 12.75 -20.50 32.02
C GLY A 158 11.33 -20.74 31.48
N LYS A 159 10.98 -22.00 31.16
CA LYS A 159 9.66 -22.37 30.66
C LYS A 159 8.87 -23.18 31.66
N LYS A 160 7.54 -23.02 31.70
CA LYS A 160 6.63 -23.79 32.54
C LYS A 160 6.37 -25.17 31.95
N GLY A 161 6.31 -26.20 32.81
CA GLY A 161 5.99 -27.57 32.38
C GLY A 161 6.57 -28.64 33.28
N GLU A 162 6.12 -29.87 33.20
CA GLU A 162 6.58 -31.04 33.99
C GLU A 162 7.77 -31.78 33.34
N TYR A 163 7.99 -31.60 32.01
CA TYR A 163 9.13 -32.09 31.23
C TYR A 163 9.51 -33.58 31.38
N ALA A 164 8.57 -34.46 31.77
CA ALA A 164 8.80 -35.87 31.95
C ALA A 164 9.47 -36.55 30.74
N LYS A 165 9.06 -36.15 29.53
CA LYS A 165 9.63 -36.64 28.27
C LYS A 165 11.10 -36.28 28.09
N VAL A 166 11.53 -35.07 28.52
CA VAL A 166 12.93 -34.61 28.43
C VAL A 166 13.82 -35.48 29.28
N PHE A 167 13.38 -35.84 30.51
CA PHE A 167 14.12 -36.75 31.40
C PHE A 167 14.15 -38.17 30.85
N GLU A 168 13.05 -38.64 30.25
CA GLU A 168 13.00 -39.96 29.63
C GLU A 168 13.93 -40.07 28.42
N ASP A 169 13.94 -39.05 27.54
CA ASP A 169 14.81 -39.02 26.36
C ASP A 169 16.29 -38.93 26.79
N ALA A 170 16.62 -38.12 27.79
CA ALA A 170 17.98 -38.05 28.36
C ALA A 170 18.42 -39.41 28.93
N ARG A 171 17.54 -40.13 29.65
CA ARG A 171 17.79 -41.47 30.15
C ARG A 171 18.06 -42.49 29.05
N LYS A 172 17.22 -42.49 28.01
CA LYS A 172 17.36 -43.37 26.83
C LYS A 172 18.69 -43.14 26.10
N SER A 173 19.14 -41.87 26.08
CA SER A 173 20.40 -41.47 25.45
C SER A 173 21.65 -41.78 26.30
N GLY A 174 21.46 -42.37 27.54
CA GLY A 174 22.55 -42.82 28.40
C GLY A 174 23.15 -41.74 29.31
N TYR A 175 22.54 -40.57 29.43
CA TYR A 175 22.96 -39.54 30.39
C TYR A 175 22.57 -39.95 31.81
N VAL A 176 23.43 -39.60 32.77
CA VAL A 176 23.26 -40.01 34.16
C VAL A 176 22.75 -38.89 35.05
N ARG A 177 23.06 -37.62 34.71
CA ARG A 177 22.77 -36.48 35.58
C ARG A 177 22.14 -35.32 34.81
N VAL A 178 21.31 -34.61 35.54
CA VAL A 178 20.64 -33.40 35.08
C VAL A 178 20.66 -32.36 36.18
N ARG A 179 20.81 -31.09 35.83
CA ARG A 179 20.62 -29.96 36.75
C ARG A 179 19.25 -29.35 36.47
N VAL A 180 18.43 -29.23 37.51
CA VAL A 180 17.10 -28.60 37.46
C VAL A 180 17.10 -27.45 38.43
N ASP A 181 16.86 -26.24 37.96
CA ASP A 181 16.81 -25.00 38.73
C ASP A 181 18.05 -24.81 39.65
N GLY A 182 19.22 -25.14 39.12
CA GLY A 182 20.50 -25.05 39.83
C GLY A 182 20.84 -26.27 40.71
N SER A 183 19.89 -27.19 40.95
CA SER A 183 20.12 -28.38 41.78
C SER A 183 20.42 -29.60 40.92
N MET A 184 21.44 -30.40 41.31
CA MET A 184 21.86 -31.60 40.59
C MET A 184 21.01 -32.81 41.00
N TYR A 185 20.47 -33.53 40.02
CA TYR A 185 19.70 -34.76 40.19
C TYR A 185 20.32 -35.91 39.42
N ASP A 186 20.19 -37.10 39.92
CA ASP A 186 20.49 -38.32 39.21
C ASP A 186 19.26 -38.74 38.40
N LEU A 187 19.44 -39.03 37.09
CA LEU A 187 18.34 -39.43 36.23
C LEU A 187 17.70 -40.78 36.59
N SER A 188 18.32 -41.58 37.49
CA SER A 188 17.70 -42.77 38.10
C SER A 188 16.57 -42.43 39.07
N GLU A 189 16.57 -41.20 39.64
CA GLU A 189 15.55 -40.70 40.54
C GLU A 189 14.30 -40.20 39.78
N GLU A 190 13.15 -40.16 40.46
CA GLU A 190 11.93 -39.58 39.92
C GLU A 190 11.94 -38.07 40.09
N ILE A 191 12.11 -37.34 38.97
CA ILE A 191 12.18 -35.88 38.97
C ILE A 191 10.82 -35.35 38.50
N LYS A 192 10.11 -34.59 39.37
CA LYS A 192 8.79 -34.01 39.09
C LYS A 192 8.80 -32.49 39.31
N PRO A 193 9.17 -31.70 38.31
CA PRO A 193 9.04 -30.24 38.37
C PRO A 193 7.59 -29.79 38.45
N GLU A 194 7.32 -28.69 39.13
CA GLU A 194 5.96 -28.14 39.24
C GLU A 194 5.47 -27.53 37.94
N LYS A 195 4.32 -27.97 37.44
CA LYS A 195 3.75 -27.56 36.14
C LYS A 195 3.63 -26.04 35.91
N ASN A 196 3.35 -25.29 36.97
CA ASN A 196 3.03 -23.85 36.90
C ASN A 196 4.23 -22.92 37.14
N ILE A 197 5.39 -23.48 37.52
CA ILE A 197 6.64 -22.75 37.76
C ILE A 197 7.51 -22.78 36.52
N LYS A 198 8.35 -21.77 36.34
CA LYS A 198 9.34 -21.74 35.26
C LYS A 198 10.56 -22.54 35.71
N HIS A 199 10.96 -23.50 34.89
CA HIS A 199 12.12 -24.36 35.13
C HIS A 199 13.22 -24.12 34.10
N SER A 200 14.46 -24.32 34.53
CA SER A 200 15.65 -24.47 33.71
C SER A 200 16.22 -25.87 33.91
N ILE A 201 16.45 -26.59 32.81
CA ILE A 201 16.91 -27.98 32.82
C ILE A 201 18.14 -28.10 31.94
N GLU A 202 19.26 -28.48 32.54
CA GLU A 202 20.53 -28.72 31.86
C GLU A 202 20.96 -30.18 31.99
N VAL A 203 21.20 -30.86 30.87
CA VAL A 203 21.72 -32.22 30.86
C VAL A 203 23.23 -32.20 30.95
N VAL A 204 23.81 -32.89 31.93
CA VAL A 204 25.26 -33.00 32.08
C VAL A 204 25.81 -33.99 31.07
N VAL A 205 26.58 -33.46 30.09
CA VAL A 205 27.17 -34.26 29.01
C VAL A 205 28.49 -34.88 29.48
N ASP A 206 29.38 -34.08 30.08
CA ASP A 206 30.68 -34.55 30.51
C ASP A 206 31.23 -33.78 31.74
N ARG A 207 32.22 -34.35 32.40
CA ARG A 207 32.97 -33.73 33.50
C ARG A 207 34.46 -33.87 33.25
N LEU A 208 35.14 -32.76 33.16
CA LEU A 208 36.54 -32.67 32.73
C LEU A 208 37.39 -31.90 33.71
N ILE A 209 38.67 -32.23 33.75
CA ILE A 209 39.71 -31.40 34.34
C ILE A 209 40.55 -30.90 33.16
N LEU A 210 40.65 -29.58 33.01
CA LEU A 210 41.34 -28.98 31.87
C LEU A 210 42.82 -29.34 31.91
N LYS A 211 43.31 -29.99 30.84
CA LYS A 211 44.67 -30.34 30.54
C LYS A 211 44.86 -30.33 29.02
N PRO A 212 46.07 -30.20 28.49
CA PRO A 212 46.30 -30.18 27.05
C PRO A 212 45.80 -31.42 26.30
N ASP A 213 45.70 -32.57 26.94
CA ASP A 213 45.27 -33.85 26.36
C ASP A 213 43.74 -34.01 26.27
N VAL A 214 42.96 -33.14 26.91
CA VAL A 214 41.48 -33.26 26.89
C VAL A 214 40.78 -32.42 25.79
N VAL A 215 41.53 -31.72 24.93
CA VAL A 215 40.98 -30.84 23.90
C VAL A 215 40.00 -31.59 22.97
N HIS A 216 40.34 -32.75 22.46
CA HIS A 216 39.45 -33.57 21.62
C HIS A 216 38.18 -33.99 22.36
N ARG A 217 38.31 -34.44 23.59
CA ARG A 217 37.17 -34.86 24.42
C ARG A 217 36.26 -33.67 24.76
N LEU A 218 36.84 -32.50 24.98
CA LEU A 218 36.09 -31.26 25.20
C LEU A 218 35.33 -30.84 23.94
N SER A 219 35.95 -30.96 22.74
CA SER A 219 35.27 -30.71 21.47
C SER A 219 34.09 -31.63 21.25
N ASP A 220 34.26 -32.95 21.41
CA ASP A 220 33.18 -33.93 21.27
C ASP A 220 32.03 -33.69 22.25
N SER A 221 32.38 -33.33 23.50
CA SER A 221 31.40 -33.03 24.54
C SER A 221 30.64 -31.71 24.23
N ALA A 222 31.34 -30.69 23.72
CA ALA A 222 30.74 -29.42 23.33
C ALA A 222 29.82 -29.59 22.11
N GLU A 223 30.22 -30.37 21.09
CA GLU A 223 29.38 -30.72 19.96
C GLU A 223 28.12 -31.47 20.40
N THR A 224 28.25 -32.45 21.27
CA THR A 224 27.13 -33.20 21.84
C THR A 224 26.18 -32.30 22.62
N ALA A 225 26.71 -31.38 23.47
CA ALA A 225 25.91 -30.43 24.19
C ALA A 225 25.17 -29.47 23.28
N ALA A 226 25.83 -28.96 22.22
CA ALA A 226 25.25 -28.11 21.22
C ALA A 226 24.11 -28.81 20.43
N ALA A 227 24.32 -30.06 20.02
CA ALA A 227 23.32 -30.86 19.32
C ALA A 227 22.06 -31.09 20.18
N LEU A 228 22.20 -31.37 21.48
CA LEU A 228 21.10 -31.61 22.42
C LEU A 228 20.28 -30.34 22.71
N SER A 229 20.95 -29.20 22.79
CA SER A 229 20.36 -27.94 23.21
C SER A 229 19.93 -27.03 22.07
N GLY A 230 20.17 -27.43 20.82
CA GLY A 230 19.93 -26.59 19.65
C GLY A 230 20.97 -25.49 19.49
N GLY A 231 22.24 -25.76 19.78
CA GLY A 231 23.38 -24.87 19.55
C GLY A 231 23.91 -24.15 20.81
N LEU A 232 23.44 -24.47 21.97
CA LEU A 232 23.91 -23.89 23.23
C LEU A 232 24.83 -24.86 23.98
N VAL A 233 25.91 -24.33 24.57
CA VAL A 233 26.85 -25.08 25.40
C VAL A 233 27.02 -24.33 26.72
N LEU A 234 26.71 -24.98 27.84
CA LEU A 234 26.89 -24.40 29.16
C LEU A 234 28.10 -25.06 29.83
N ILE A 235 29.09 -24.27 30.19
CA ILE A 235 30.26 -24.72 30.96
C ILE A 235 30.10 -24.25 32.40
N ASN A 236 29.90 -25.19 33.30
CA ASN A 236 29.89 -24.91 34.72
C ASN A 236 31.30 -25.16 35.29
N VAL A 237 31.93 -24.11 35.81
CA VAL A 237 33.23 -24.16 36.47
C VAL A 237 32.96 -24.46 37.95
N LEU A 238 33.62 -25.47 38.50
CA LEU A 238 33.33 -25.93 39.87
C LEU A 238 34.07 -25.15 40.96
N ASN A 239 35.15 -24.44 40.62
CA ASN A 239 35.94 -23.67 41.57
C ASN A 239 36.67 -22.48 40.94
N PRO A 240 36.23 -21.19 41.17
CA PRO A 240 34.95 -20.84 41.81
C PRO A 240 33.75 -21.26 40.99
N GLU A 241 32.63 -21.51 41.61
CA GLU A 241 31.41 -21.93 40.89
C GLU A 241 30.91 -20.80 39.98
N GLN A 242 30.96 -21.02 38.67
CA GLN A 242 30.57 -20.06 37.67
C GLN A 242 30.00 -20.77 36.44
N ASP A 243 28.89 -20.31 35.97
CA ASP A 243 28.29 -20.75 34.72
C ASP A 243 28.72 -19.84 33.55
N ILE A 244 29.27 -20.41 32.49
CA ILE A 244 29.63 -19.71 31.26
C ILE A 244 28.81 -20.33 30.10
N LEU A 245 27.92 -19.53 29.54
CA LEU A 245 27.07 -19.96 28.42
C LEU A 245 27.72 -19.57 27.10
N PHE A 246 27.91 -20.54 26.22
CA PHE A 246 28.35 -20.36 24.85
C PHE A 246 27.23 -20.69 23.89
N SER A 247 27.24 -20.10 22.71
CA SER A 247 26.23 -20.34 21.70
C SER A 247 26.82 -20.43 20.29
N GLN A 248 26.47 -21.49 19.59
CA GLN A 248 26.70 -21.59 18.15
C GLN A 248 25.69 -20.75 17.34
N ASN A 249 24.55 -20.38 17.98
CA ASN A 249 23.56 -19.48 17.44
C ASN A 249 23.85 -18.05 17.89
N TYR A 250 23.22 -17.07 17.23
CA TYR A 250 23.27 -15.69 17.66
C TYR A 250 22.48 -15.53 19.00
N ALA A 251 23.14 -15.63 20.12
CA ALA A 251 22.51 -15.50 21.44
C ALA A 251 23.21 -14.44 22.31
N CYS A 252 22.42 -13.64 23.02
CA CYS A 252 22.95 -12.70 24.00
C CYS A 252 23.20 -13.40 25.31
N GLU A 253 24.43 -13.34 25.80
CA GLU A 253 24.86 -13.95 27.05
C GLU A 253 24.11 -13.37 28.26
N ASP A 254 23.90 -12.04 28.29
CA ASP A 254 23.28 -11.33 29.42
C ASP A 254 21.74 -11.49 29.43
N CYS A 255 21.11 -11.39 28.28
CA CYS A 255 19.64 -11.34 28.18
C CYS A 255 19.01 -12.70 27.89
N GLY A 256 19.80 -13.70 27.47
CA GLY A 256 19.31 -15.02 27.08
C GLY A 256 18.43 -15.01 25.81
N VAL A 257 18.40 -13.90 25.05
CA VAL A 257 17.69 -13.81 23.79
C VAL A 257 18.52 -14.45 22.69
N SER A 258 17.95 -15.42 22.01
CA SER A 258 18.56 -16.05 20.83
C SER A 258 17.89 -15.52 19.55
N ILE A 259 18.70 -15.14 18.57
CA ILE A 259 18.27 -14.82 17.22
C ILE A 259 18.51 -16.08 16.38
N GLU A 260 17.49 -16.52 15.66
CA GLU A 260 17.61 -17.60 14.68
C GLU A 260 18.60 -17.22 13.57
N GLU A 261 18.97 -18.19 12.75
CA GLU A 261 19.86 -17.96 11.61
C GLU A 261 19.40 -16.76 10.75
N LEU A 262 20.35 -15.86 10.42
CA LEU A 262 20.08 -14.68 9.62
C LEU A 262 19.73 -15.07 8.18
N THR A 263 18.45 -15.19 7.90
CA THR A 263 17.91 -15.51 6.57
C THR A 263 17.16 -14.33 5.97
N PRO A 264 17.08 -14.18 4.64
CA PRO A 264 16.29 -13.10 4.01
C PRO A 264 14.81 -13.09 4.44
N ARG A 265 14.25 -14.23 4.87
CA ARG A 265 12.86 -14.33 5.38
C ARG A 265 12.66 -13.55 6.67
N MET A 266 13.68 -13.45 7.50
CA MET A 266 13.66 -12.70 8.76
C MET A 266 13.43 -11.19 8.54
N PHE A 267 13.82 -10.66 7.41
CA PHE A 267 13.66 -9.24 7.04
C PHE A 267 12.44 -8.96 6.18
N SER A 268 11.55 -9.95 5.98
CA SER A 268 10.32 -9.78 5.20
C SER A 268 9.13 -9.51 6.10
N PHE A 269 8.50 -8.35 5.94
CA PHE A 269 7.24 -8.05 6.63
C PHE A 269 6.02 -8.77 6.01
N ASN A 270 6.18 -9.43 4.85
CA ASN A 270 5.15 -10.28 4.24
C ASN A 270 5.27 -11.75 4.67
N ASN A 271 6.27 -12.09 5.48
CA ASN A 271 6.51 -13.45 5.94
C ASN A 271 6.34 -13.50 7.47
N PRO A 272 5.65 -14.49 8.05
CA PRO A 272 5.46 -14.64 9.50
C PRO A 272 6.76 -14.67 10.32
N PHE A 273 7.88 -15.09 9.73
CA PHE A 273 9.18 -15.12 10.40
C PHE A 273 9.75 -13.71 10.68
N GLY A 274 9.49 -12.74 9.80
CA GLY A 274 9.99 -11.37 9.95
C GLY A 274 8.93 -10.37 10.37
N ALA A 275 7.66 -10.64 10.07
CA ALA A 275 6.56 -9.72 10.32
C ALA A 275 6.31 -9.51 11.83
N CYS A 276 6.00 -8.29 12.22
CA CYS A 276 5.50 -7.99 13.57
C CYS A 276 4.24 -8.83 13.85
N PRO A 277 4.19 -9.62 14.95
CA PRO A 277 3.06 -10.50 15.23
C PRO A 277 1.76 -9.75 15.54
N ALA A 278 1.84 -8.52 16.07
CA ALA A 278 0.68 -7.72 16.45
C ALA A 278 -0.08 -7.11 15.25
N CYS A 279 0.64 -6.71 14.18
CA CYS A 279 0.04 -6.12 12.96
C CYS A 279 0.26 -7.00 11.72
N THR A 280 0.81 -8.18 11.86
CA THR A 280 1.10 -9.10 10.75
C THR A 280 1.84 -8.46 9.57
N GLY A 281 2.73 -7.49 9.88
CA GLY A 281 3.55 -6.78 8.89
C GLY A 281 2.90 -5.57 8.24
N LEU A 282 1.70 -5.16 8.66
CA LEU A 282 1.04 -3.96 8.14
C LEU A 282 1.68 -2.65 8.62
N GLY A 283 2.22 -2.65 9.86
CA GLY A 283 2.77 -1.46 10.50
C GLY A 283 1.72 -0.56 11.15
N SER A 284 0.46 -0.68 10.76
CA SER A 284 -0.67 0.08 11.28
C SER A 284 -1.80 -0.85 11.76
N GLN A 285 -2.72 -0.29 12.51
CA GLN A 285 -3.97 -0.92 12.92
C GLN A 285 -5.09 0.11 12.74
N LEU A 286 -6.22 -0.33 12.20
CA LEU A 286 -7.43 0.48 12.20
C LEU A 286 -8.01 0.52 13.61
N LYS A 287 -8.21 1.72 14.14
CA LYS A 287 -8.85 1.96 15.45
C LYS A 287 -9.92 3.00 15.32
N VAL A 288 -10.94 2.89 16.14
CA VAL A 288 -11.98 3.92 16.22
C VAL A 288 -11.35 5.23 16.68
N ASP A 289 -11.63 6.29 15.94
CA ASP A 289 -11.10 7.62 16.18
C ASP A 289 -12.16 8.53 16.81
N PRO A 290 -11.98 8.98 18.05
CA PRO A 290 -12.92 9.87 18.72
C PRO A 290 -13.22 11.15 17.96
N GLU A 291 -12.25 11.69 17.21
CA GLU A 291 -12.45 12.89 16.40
C GLU A 291 -13.35 12.63 15.17
N LEU A 292 -13.32 11.41 14.60
CA LEU A 292 -14.23 11.01 13.53
C LEU A 292 -15.62 10.60 14.07
N VAL A 293 -15.70 10.15 15.31
CA VAL A 293 -16.97 9.89 16.00
C VAL A 293 -17.69 11.20 16.29
N ILE A 294 -16.96 12.25 16.70
CA ILE A 294 -17.47 13.59 17.03
C ILE A 294 -16.67 14.65 16.26
N PRO A 295 -16.91 14.77 14.94
CA PRO A 295 -16.09 15.65 14.08
C PRO A 295 -16.36 17.16 14.34
N ASN A 296 -17.54 17.52 14.82
CA ASN A 296 -17.87 18.90 15.12
C ASN A 296 -18.31 19.05 16.58
N LYS A 297 -17.41 19.53 17.42
CA LYS A 297 -17.62 19.70 18.86
C LYS A 297 -18.47 20.94 19.21
N THR A 298 -18.73 21.84 18.25
CA THR A 298 -19.61 23.01 18.45
C THR A 298 -21.09 22.63 18.46
N LEU A 299 -21.40 21.44 17.93
CA LEU A 299 -22.75 20.89 17.95
C LEU A 299 -23.06 20.21 19.30
N SER A 300 -24.32 20.20 19.68
CA SER A 300 -24.80 19.38 20.79
C SER A 300 -25.07 17.94 20.35
N ILE A 301 -25.17 17.02 21.31
CA ILE A 301 -25.54 15.62 21.04
C ILE A 301 -26.90 15.54 20.31
N LEU A 302 -27.88 16.36 20.70
CA LEU A 302 -29.15 16.42 20.02
C LEU A 302 -29.09 17.04 18.62
N ASP A 303 -28.13 17.93 18.36
CA ASP A 303 -27.94 18.53 17.04
C ASP A 303 -27.11 17.65 16.08
N GLY A 304 -26.69 16.49 16.54
CA GLY A 304 -26.00 15.49 15.72
C GLY A 304 -24.48 15.59 15.77
N ALA A 305 -23.91 15.99 16.91
CA ALA A 305 -22.46 15.96 17.11
C ALA A 305 -21.87 14.58 16.90
N ILE A 306 -22.62 13.50 17.25
CA ILE A 306 -22.16 12.10 17.12
C ILE A 306 -22.55 11.58 15.74
N CYS A 307 -21.55 11.22 14.93
CA CYS A 307 -21.73 10.73 13.57
C CYS A 307 -21.64 9.20 13.44
N ALA A 308 -21.39 8.49 14.55
CA ALA A 308 -21.21 7.04 14.55
C ALA A 308 -22.52 6.28 14.29
N SER A 309 -22.48 5.30 13.41
CA SER A 309 -23.61 4.42 13.08
C SER A 309 -24.19 3.72 14.32
N GLY A 310 -25.51 3.82 14.49
CA GLY A 310 -26.22 3.31 15.67
C GLY A 310 -26.26 4.28 16.86
N TRP A 311 -25.47 5.35 16.84
CA TRP A 311 -25.42 6.39 17.87
C TRP A 311 -25.81 7.79 17.37
N ASN A 312 -25.94 7.96 16.06
CA ASN A 312 -26.24 9.23 15.39
C ASN A 312 -27.72 9.65 15.44
N ASN A 313 -28.64 8.72 15.77
CA ASN A 313 -30.08 9.00 15.85
C ASN A 313 -30.55 9.18 17.30
N VAL A 314 -30.24 10.33 17.89
CA VAL A 314 -30.58 10.67 19.28
C VAL A 314 -31.88 11.46 19.39
N ARG A 315 -32.47 11.92 18.27
CA ARG A 315 -33.71 12.68 18.27
C ARG A 315 -35.00 11.84 18.43
N GLY A 316 -34.88 10.52 18.13
CA GLY A 316 -36.00 9.57 18.26
C GLY A 316 -35.98 8.81 19.60
N ASP A 317 -36.97 7.94 19.81
CA ASP A 317 -37.14 7.12 21.03
C ASP A 317 -36.33 5.80 20.96
N GLY A 318 -35.16 5.85 20.31
CA GLY A 318 -34.28 4.69 20.11
C GLY A 318 -33.43 4.37 21.34
N ILE A 319 -32.74 3.21 21.27
CA ILE A 319 -31.83 2.72 22.33
C ILE A 319 -30.74 3.75 22.65
N SER A 320 -30.15 4.39 21.63
CA SER A 320 -29.15 5.43 21.82
C SER A 320 -29.67 6.60 22.66
N ARG A 321 -30.91 7.03 22.43
CA ARG A 321 -31.54 8.09 23.22
C ARG A 321 -31.66 7.71 24.69
N MET A 322 -32.10 6.50 24.99
CA MET A 322 -32.24 6.00 26.35
C MET A 322 -30.90 6.02 27.11
N TYR A 323 -29.82 5.62 26.47
CA TYR A 323 -28.50 5.68 27.07
C TYR A 323 -28.07 7.12 27.36
N PHE A 324 -28.25 8.04 26.41
CA PHE A 324 -27.85 9.44 26.59
C PHE A 324 -28.72 10.17 27.63
N ASP A 325 -30.01 9.87 27.75
CA ASP A 325 -30.86 10.43 28.81
C ASP A 325 -30.42 9.93 30.20
N ALA A 326 -30.08 8.64 30.31
CA ALA A 326 -29.56 8.06 31.55
C ALA A 326 -28.19 8.64 31.95
N LEU A 327 -27.30 8.81 30.99
CA LEU A 327 -25.97 9.44 31.17
C LEU A 327 -26.12 10.91 31.59
N SER A 328 -26.96 11.67 30.89
CA SER A 328 -27.28 13.07 31.21
C SER A 328 -27.77 13.23 32.65
N LYS A 329 -28.70 12.36 33.08
CA LYS A 329 -29.24 12.36 34.44
C LYS A 329 -28.17 12.03 35.48
N LYS A 330 -27.34 11.03 35.22
CA LYS A 330 -26.34 10.53 36.17
C LYS A 330 -25.14 11.45 36.32
N TYR A 331 -24.63 11.97 35.20
CA TYR A 331 -23.44 12.82 35.17
C TYR A 331 -23.76 14.32 35.09
N HIS A 332 -25.03 14.72 35.22
CA HIS A 332 -25.49 16.09 35.32
C HIS A 332 -25.07 17.03 34.19
N PHE A 333 -25.19 16.58 32.95
CA PHE A 333 -24.95 17.41 31.76
C PHE A 333 -26.16 17.52 30.86
N SER A 334 -26.23 18.55 29.99
CA SER A 334 -27.32 18.75 29.06
C SER A 334 -27.00 18.20 27.68
N LEU A 335 -27.92 17.41 27.10
CA LEU A 335 -27.80 16.92 25.73
C LEU A 335 -27.90 18.03 24.66
N ARG A 336 -28.31 19.25 25.06
CA ARG A 336 -28.40 20.44 24.20
C ARG A 336 -27.17 21.33 24.29
N GLU A 337 -26.24 21.02 25.16
CA GLU A 337 -25.00 21.75 25.32
C GLU A 337 -23.98 21.30 24.24
N PRO A 338 -23.26 22.25 23.63
CA PRO A 338 -22.17 21.90 22.72
C PRO A 338 -21.17 20.95 23.37
N VAL A 339 -20.73 19.94 22.62
CA VAL A 339 -19.81 18.90 23.13
C VAL A 339 -18.52 19.48 23.66
N GLU A 340 -18.00 20.56 23.09
CA GLU A 340 -16.79 21.25 23.54
C GLU A 340 -16.88 21.82 24.98
N LYS A 341 -18.08 22.03 25.49
CA LYS A 341 -18.35 22.53 26.86
C LYS A 341 -18.52 21.41 27.89
N LEU A 342 -18.64 20.16 27.44
CA LEU A 342 -18.77 19.02 28.34
C LEU A 342 -17.43 18.76 29.06
N SER A 343 -17.49 18.32 30.30
CA SER A 343 -16.28 17.99 31.06
C SER A 343 -15.52 16.80 30.45
N PRO A 344 -14.20 16.73 30.60
CA PRO A 344 -13.41 15.60 30.14
C PRO A 344 -13.90 14.25 30.69
N GLU A 345 -14.44 14.22 31.92
CA GLU A 345 -15.00 13.01 32.54
C GLU A 345 -16.27 12.54 31.82
N VAL A 346 -17.17 13.45 31.46
CA VAL A 346 -18.38 13.14 30.68
C VAL A 346 -17.99 12.64 29.30
N MET A 347 -17.01 13.25 28.68
CA MET A 347 -16.49 12.80 27.38
C MET A 347 -15.87 11.40 27.46
N ASP A 348 -15.08 11.10 28.50
CA ASP A 348 -14.50 9.76 28.72
C ASP A 348 -15.60 8.71 28.84
N VAL A 349 -16.65 9.01 29.60
CA VAL A 349 -17.79 8.09 29.75
C VAL A 349 -18.55 7.90 28.43
N ILE A 350 -18.80 8.95 27.67
CA ILE A 350 -19.48 8.86 26.37
C ILE A 350 -18.66 8.01 25.38
N LEU A 351 -17.37 8.21 25.34
CA LEU A 351 -16.48 7.51 24.40
C LEU A 351 -16.15 6.08 24.85
N TYR A 352 -15.79 5.90 26.13
CA TYR A 352 -15.23 4.65 26.63
C TYR A 352 -16.10 3.90 27.66
N GLY A 353 -17.24 4.48 28.02
CA GLY A 353 -18.27 3.81 28.82
C GLY A 353 -18.12 3.94 30.33
N THR A 354 -19.05 3.30 31.04
CA THR A 354 -19.21 3.40 32.51
C THR A 354 -18.35 2.41 33.30
N LYS A 355 -17.38 1.75 32.68
CA LYS A 355 -16.45 0.77 33.32
C LYS A 355 -17.17 -0.33 34.14
N GLY A 356 -18.36 -0.75 33.67
CA GLY A 356 -19.18 -1.79 34.30
C GLY A 356 -20.25 -1.27 35.24
N GLU A 357 -20.28 0.01 35.54
CA GLU A 357 -21.32 0.61 36.37
C GLU A 357 -22.67 0.67 35.61
N LYS A 358 -23.72 0.15 36.23
CA LYS A 358 -25.06 0.06 35.61
C LYS A 358 -25.77 1.41 35.57
N LEU A 359 -26.37 1.72 34.43
CA LEU A 359 -27.30 2.85 34.24
C LEU A 359 -28.73 2.38 34.34
N GLU A 360 -29.61 3.23 34.85
CA GLU A 360 -31.03 3.04 34.86
C GLU A 360 -31.64 3.58 33.56
N LEU A 361 -31.98 2.66 32.66
CA LEU A 361 -32.54 2.97 31.33
C LEU A 361 -34.07 2.86 31.40
N HIS A 362 -34.75 3.96 31.13
CA HIS A 362 -36.19 3.98 31.02
C HIS A 362 -36.63 3.80 29.57
N TYR A 363 -37.51 2.83 29.30
CA TYR A 363 -38.09 2.65 27.96
C TYR A 363 -39.59 2.78 28.01
N ASP A 364 -40.13 3.53 27.02
CA ASP A 364 -41.54 3.70 26.77
C ASP A 364 -41.82 3.40 25.30
N GLN A 365 -42.13 2.14 24.99
CA GLN A 365 -42.38 1.70 23.63
C GLN A 365 -43.80 1.14 23.50
N PRO A 366 -44.40 1.08 22.28
CA PRO A 366 -45.72 0.53 22.04
C PRO A 366 -45.95 -0.89 22.61
N ARG A 367 -44.84 -1.63 22.84
CA ARG A 367 -44.85 -3.00 23.39
C ARG A 367 -44.66 -3.09 24.91
N GLY A 368 -44.49 -1.96 25.60
CA GLY A 368 -44.34 -1.94 27.06
C GLY A 368 -43.48 -0.80 27.59
N LYS A 369 -43.69 -0.48 28.89
CA LYS A 369 -42.88 0.48 29.65
C LYS A 369 -42.12 -0.28 30.74
N GLY A 370 -40.90 0.12 31.02
CA GLY A 370 -40.08 -0.51 32.06
C GLY A 370 -38.76 0.18 32.30
N VAL A 371 -38.01 -0.41 33.22
CA VAL A 371 -36.67 0.04 33.57
C VAL A 371 -35.68 -1.12 33.36
N LEU A 372 -34.58 -0.85 32.74
CA LEU A 372 -33.52 -1.81 32.47
C LEU A 372 -32.22 -1.31 33.10
N TYR A 373 -31.52 -2.17 33.81
CA TYR A 373 -30.22 -1.85 34.42
C TYR A 373 -29.07 -2.47 33.61
N GLN A 374 -28.39 -1.65 32.80
CA GLN A 374 -27.26 -2.09 31.96
C GLN A 374 -26.08 -1.12 32.05
N PRO A 375 -24.82 -1.61 31.97
CA PRO A 375 -23.67 -0.74 31.81
C PRO A 375 -23.67 -0.15 30.40
N PHE A 376 -23.14 1.05 30.29
CA PHE A 376 -22.87 1.66 28.97
C PHE A 376 -21.43 1.27 28.54
N GLU A 377 -21.33 0.62 27.42
CA GLU A 377 -20.04 0.13 26.87
C GLU A 377 -19.13 1.27 26.39
N GLY A 378 -19.71 2.41 26.00
CA GLY A 378 -19.01 3.49 25.32
C GLY A 378 -19.07 3.34 23.80
N ILE A 379 -19.07 4.47 23.10
CA ILE A 379 -19.21 4.47 21.63
C ILE A 379 -18.00 3.80 20.97
N VAL A 380 -16.79 4.14 21.40
CA VAL A 380 -15.54 3.58 20.83
C VAL A 380 -15.49 2.07 21.00
N ASN A 381 -15.70 1.57 22.21
CA ASN A 381 -15.67 0.13 22.49
C ASN A 381 -16.77 -0.63 21.73
N ASN A 382 -17.96 -0.04 21.61
CA ASN A 382 -19.06 -0.61 20.84
C ASN A 382 -18.74 -0.74 19.36
N LEU A 383 -18.17 0.31 18.75
CA LEU A 383 -17.79 0.28 17.34
C LEU A 383 -16.65 -0.72 17.08
N GLU A 384 -15.63 -0.78 17.95
CA GLU A 384 -14.54 -1.73 17.83
C GLU A 384 -15.03 -3.18 17.92
N ARG A 385 -15.90 -3.49 18.89
CA ARG A 385 -16.51 -4.82 19.01
C ARG A 385 -17.35 -5.16 17.79
N ARG A 386 -18.22 -4.26 17.34
CA ARG A 386 -19.06 -4.47 16.13
C ARG A 386 -18.19 -4.68 14.89
N TYR A 387 -17.06 -3.98 14.75
CA TYR A 387 -16.13 -4.14 13.64
C TYR A 387 -15.50 -5.54 13.63
N GLN A 388 -15.17 -6.10 14.79
CA GLN A 388 -14.63 -7.45 14.91
C GLN A 388 -15.67 -8.54 14.66
N GLU A 389 -16.90 -8.33 15.10
CA GLU A 389 -17.97 -9.34 15.03
C GLU A 389 -18.70 -9.37 13.67
N THR A 390 -18.72 -8.26 12.92
CA THR A 390 -19.49 -8.16 11.67
C THR A 390 -18.87 -8.97 10.53
N GLN A 391 -19.73 -9.72 9.82
CA GLN A 391 -19.39 -10.40 8.57
C GLN A 391 -19.90 -9.65 7.32
N SER A 392 -20.66 -8.56 7.52
CA SER A 392 -21.19 -7.76 6.43
C SER A 392 -20.19 -6.70 5.96
N GLU A 393 -19.76 -6.76 4.69
CA GLU A 393 -18.85 -5.77 4.10
C GLU A 393 -19.43 -4.34 4.14
N SER A 394 -20.75 -4.18 3.94
CA SER A 394 -21.38 -2.87 3.99
C SER A 394 -21.36 -2.25 5.39
N VAL A 395 -21.60 -3.08 6.43
CA VAL A 395 -21.53 -2.62 7.83
C VAL A 395 -20.08 -2.33 8.21
N ARG A 396 -19.14 -3.15 7.74
CA ARG A 396 -17.72 -2.93 7.97
C ARG A 396 -17.26 -1.59 7.37
N ALA A 397 -17.62 -1.32 6.12
CA ALA A 397 -17.30 -0.06 5.45
C ALA A 397 -17.90 1.16 6.16
N GLU A 398 -19.12 1.04 6.68
CA GLU A 398 -19.78 2.09 7.46
C GLU A 398 -19.07 2.37 8.80
N LEU A 399 -18.58 1.32 9.48
CA LEU A 399 -17.81 1.46 10.72
C LEU A 399 -16.40 2.06 10.45
N GLU A 400 -15.77 1.69 9.34
CA GLU A 400 -14.48 2.22 8.90
C GLU A 400 -14.49 3.74 8.68
N GLU A 401 -15.66 4.35 8.38
CA GLU A 401 -15.79 5.82 8.31
C GLU A 401 -15.48 6.54 9.63
N CYS A 402 -15.56 5.83 10.76
CA CYS A 402 -15.24 6.37 12.09
C CYS A 402 -13.89 5.85 12.61
N MET A 403 -13.06 5.23 11.74
CA MET A 403 -11.77 4.66 12.11
C MET A 403 -10.63 5.36 11.41
N SER A 404 -9.49 5.42 12.06
CA SER A 404 -8.24 5.93 11.49
C SER A 404 -7.12 4.88 11.61
N GLU A 405 -6.14 4.98 10.70
CA GLU A 405 -4.94 4.18 10.78
C GLU A 405 -3.99 4.73 11.84
N CYS A 406 -3.78 3.95 12.90
CA CYS A 406 -2.80 4.27 13.94
C CYS A 406 -1.56 3.39 13.80
N PRO A 407 -0.36 3.90 14.07
CA PRO A 407 0.85 3.07 14.11
C PRO A 407 0.67 1.90 15.08
N CYS A 408 1.08 0.70 14.68
CA CYS A 408 1.01 -0.47 15.54
C CYS A 408 1.80 -0.24 16.85
N PRO A 409 1.21 -0.41 18.03
CA PRO A 409 1.88 -0.11 19.30
C PRO A 409 3.10 -1.01 19.57
N ALA A 410 3.13 -2.24 19.02
CA ALA A 410 4.24 -3.18 19.21
C ALA A 410 5.47 -2.85 18.36
N CYS A 411 5.28 -2.48 17.07
CA CYS A 411 6.39 -2.18 16.17
C CYS A 411 6.52 -0.69 15.83
N GLN A 412 5.63 0.16 16.30
CA GLN A 412 5.64 1.61 16.06
C GLN A 412 5.74 1.99 14.57
N GLY A 413 5.01 1.24 13.73
CA GLY A 413 5.02 1.44 12.28
C GLY A 413 6.14 0.73 11.52
N ARG A 414 7.07 0.05 12.21
CA ARG A 414 8.27 -0.54 11.59
C ARG A 414 8.03 -1.88 10.89
N ARG A 415 6.84 -2.46 10.99
CA ARG A 415 6.36 -3.69 10.30
C ARG A 415 7.08 -4.99 10.68
N LEU A 416 8.32 -4.94 11.15
CA LEU A 416 9.18 -6.09 11.46
C LEU A 416 9.21 -6.43 12.96
N ARG A 417 9.67 -7.63 13.27
CA ARG A 417 9.98 -8.06 14.63
C ARG A 417 11.19 -7.30 15.20
N ARG A 418 11.30 -7.24 16.52
CA ARG A 418 12.42 -6.57 17.20
C ARG A 418 13.76 -7.22 16.88
N GLU A 419 13.80 -8.55 16.75
CA GLU A 419 14.99 -9.32 16.39
C GLU A 419 15.50 -8.96 14.99
N SER A 420 14.61 -8.77 14.03
CA SER A 420 14.96 -8.35 12.67
C SER A 420 15.50 -6.91 12.64
N LEU A 421 14.91 -6.03 13.44
CA LEU A 421 15.34 -4.63 13.58
C LEU A 421 16.64 -4.47 14.37
N ALA A 422 17.04 -5.49 15.13
CA ALA A 422 18.29 -5.49 15.86
C ALA A 422 19.51 -5.86 15.00
N VAL A 423 19.32 -6.17 13.72
CA VAL A 423 20.41 -6.44 12.78
C VAL A 423 20.73 -5.18 11.98
N THR A 424 22.01 -4.77 11.99
CA THR A 424 22.45 -3.54 11.34
C THR A 424 23.50 -3.78 10.26
N VAL A 425 23.49 -2.93 9.24
CA VAL A 425 24.57 -2.81 8.23
C VAL A 425 25.09 -1.38 8.32
N GLY A 426 26.40 -1.22 8.57
CA GLY A 426 26.96 0.12 8.82
C GLY A 426 26.30 0.85 10.01
N GLY A 427 25.84 0.12 11.02
CA GLY A 427 25.16 0.70 12.20
C GLY A 427 23.69 1.03 12.00
N MET A 428 23.10 0.77 10.82
CA MET A 428 21.72 1.11 10.48
C MET A 428 20.86 -0.14 10.29
N ASP A 429 19.66 -0.19 10.86
CA ASP A 429 18.68 -1.25 10.62
C ASP A 429 17.93 -1.02 9.29
N ILE A 430 17.32 -2.09 8.76
CA ILE A 430 16.67 -2.08 7.45
C ILE A 430 15.46 -1.11 7.37
N ASP A 431 14.69 -0.95 8.45
CA ASP A 431 13.53 -0.04 8.46
C ASP A 431 13.99 1.42 8.42
N THR A 432 14.99 1.77 9.25
CA THR A 432 15.58 3.11 9.26
C THR A 432 16.16 3.47 7.89
N PHE A 433 16.87 2.54 7.24
CA PHE A 433 17.36 2.73 5.88
C PHE A 433 16.21 3.03 4.90
N THR A 434 15.15 2.22 4.89
CA THR A 434 14.04 2.38 3.95
C THR A 434 13.20 3.64 4.18
N ARG A 435 13.34 4.31 5.34
CA ARG A 435 12.67 5.59 5.66
C ARG A 435 13.44 6.81 5.16
N MET A 436 14.68 6.64 4.78
CA MET A 436 15.48 7.69 4.16
C MET A 436 14.96 7.99 2.75
N SER A 437 15.23 9.18 2.24
CA SER A 437 15.02 9.49 0.83
C SER A 437 16.01 8.72 -0.05
N VAL A 438 15.63 8.46 -1.29
CA VAL A 438 16.51 7.79 -2.28
C VAL A 438 17.90 8.48 -2.36
N THR A 439 17.94 9.81 -2.26
CA THR A 439 19.21 10.56 -2.23
C THR A 439 20.07 10.20 -1.02
N GLU A 440 19.47 10.14 0.18
CA GLU A 440 20.15 9.79 1.42
C GLU A 440 20.59 8.31 1.39
N GLU A 441 19.73 7.42 0.85
CA GLU A 441 20.06 5.99 0.69
C GLU A 441 21.29 5.78 -0.21
N ILE A 442 21.39 6.51 -1.34
CA ILE A 442 22.55 6.47 -2.22
C ILE A 442 23.80 6.95 -1.47
N ALA A 443 23.71 8.09 -0.78
CA ALA A 443 24.82 8.64 -0.02
C ALA A 443 25.28 7.69 1.10
N PHE A 444 24.36 7.02 1.77
CA PHE A 444 24.68 6.01 2.78
C PHE A 444 25.41 4.81 2.16
N VAL A 445 24.89 4.26 1.04
CA VAL A 445 25.53 3.11 0.35
C VAL A 445 26.94 3.49 -0.13
N ASP A 446 27.16 4.72 -0.58
CA ASP A 446 28.47 5.21 -1.01
C ASP A 446 29.46 5.41 0.16
N SER A 447 28.97 5.71 1.35
CA SER A 447 29.77 5.92 2.55
C SER A 447 30.02 4.66 3.38
N LEU A 448 29.47 3.51 2.98
CA LEU A 448 29.49 2.27 3.74
C LEU A 448 30.91 1.72 3.87
N ALA A 449 31.44 1.71 5.10
CA ALA A 449 32.71 1.09 5.44
C ALA A 449 32.46 -0.39 5.84
N LEU A 450 32.74 -1.31 4.94
CA LEU A 450 32.64 -2.75 5.16
C LEU A 450 34.02 -3.39 5.29
N THR A 451 34.10 -4.47 6.04
CA THR A 451 35.30 -5.31 6.08
C THR A 451 35.55 -5.97 4.71
N GLU A 452 36.77 -6.39 4.44
CA GLU A 452 37.10 -7.03 3.17
C GLU A 452 36.24 -8.26 2.89
N GLN A 453 35.93 -9.05 3.91
CA GLN A 453 35.04 -10.20 3.80
C GLN A 453 33.60 -9.79 3.48
N GLN A 454 33.07 -8.80 4.18
CA GLN A 454 31.73 -8.26 3.94
C GLN A 454 31.60 -7.65 2.54
N LEU A 455 32.67 -6.99 2.07
CA LEU A 455 32.71 -6.39 0.73
C LEU A 455 32.64 -7.48 -0.34
N ARG A 456 33.44 -8.57 -0.22
CA ARG A 456 33.41 -9.70 -1.17
C ARG A 456 32.03 -10.35 -1.26
N ILE A 457 31.29 -10.43 -0.15
CA ILE A 457 29.94 -10.99 -0.12
C ILE A 457 28.91 -9.99 -0.66
N GLY A 458 29.04 -8.71 -0.29
CA GLY A 458 28.03 -7.67 -0.53
C GLY A 458 28.16 -6.92 -1.86
N GLU A 459 29.32 -6.94 -2.53
CA GLU A 459 29.65 -6.10 -3.69
C GLU A 459 28.58 -6.15 -4.80
N ARG A 460 28.19 -7.36 -5.20
CA ARG A 460 27.17 -7.52 -6.26
C ARG A 460 25.80 -7.01 -5.82
N ILE A 461 25.44 -7.25 -4.56
CA ILE A 461 24.15 -6.81 -3.99
C ILE A 461 24.12 -5.29 -3.91
N LEU A 462 25.19 -4.66 -3.40
CA LEU A 462 25.33 -3.22 -3.30
C LEU A 462 25.28 -2.54 -4.68
N LYS A 463 25.93 -3.14 -5.68
CA LYS A 463 25.87 -2.65 -7.06
C LYS A 463 24.44 -2.63 -7.60
N GLU A 464 23.67 -3.70 -7.38
CA GLU A 464 22.26 -3.76 -7.80
C GLU A 464 21.39 -2.76 -7.06
N ILE A 465 21.56 -2.61 -5.73
CA ILE A 465 20.84 -1.61 -4.93
C ILE A 465 21.14 -0.21 -5.48
N LYS A 466 22.42 0.13 -5.68
CA LYS A 466 22.86 1.43 -6.19
C LYS A 466 22.32 1.72 -7.58
N ASN A 467 22.35 0.76 -8.48
CA ASN A 467 21.81 0.89 -9.83
C ASN A 467 20.31 1.19 -9.77
N ARG A 468 19.51 0.44 -9.01
CA ARG A 468 18.06 0.61 -8.90
C ARG A 468 17.68 1.92 -8.22
N LEU A 469 18.39 2.34 -7.17
CA LEU A 469 18.23 3.67 -6.56
C LEU A 469 18.57 4.78 -7.57
N GLY A 470 19.64 4.63 -8.34
CA GLY A 470 20.02 5.55 -9.41
C GLY A 470 18.95 5.67 -10.51
N PHE A 471 18.23 4.60 -10.83
CA PHE A 471 17.10 4.68 -11.75
C PHE A 471 15.93 5.48 -11.17
N LEU A 472 15.59 5.31 -9.90
CA LEU A 472 14.58 6.14 -9.24
C LEU A 472 14.97 7.62 -9.26
N GLN A 473 16.25 7.93 -9.02
CA GLN A 473 16.78 9.29 -9.10
C GLN A 473 16.69 9.86 -10.52
N SER A 474 16.99 9.04 -11.55
CA SER A 474 16.96 9.47 -12.95
C SER A 474 15.58 9.83 -13.48
N VAL A 475 14.52 9.28 -12.88
CA VAL A 475 13.12 9.63 -13.22
C VAL A 475 12.53 10.71 -12.30
N GLY A 476 13.37 11.39 -11.49
CA GLY A 476 12.95 12.49 -10.62
C GLY A 476 12.16 12.05 -9.38
N LEU A 477 12.42 10.84 -8.85
CA LEU A 477 11.82 10.28 -7.64
C LEU A 477 12.81 10.23 -6.45
N ASP A 478 13.81 11.08 -6.47
CA ASP A 478 14.89 11.18 -5.48
C ASP A 478 14.41 11.53 -4.06
N TYR A 479 13.25 12.15 -3.93
CA TYR A 479 12.60 12.51 -2.66
C TYR A 479 11.79 11.39 -2.03
N LEU A 480 11.46 10.31 -2.74
CA LEU A 480 10.68 9.19 -2.21
C LEU A 480 11.49 8.38 -1.20
N THR A 481 10.76 7.70 -0.31
CA THR A 481 11.31 6.71 0.61
C THR A 481 10.87 5.30 0.18
N LEU A 482 11.73 4.31 0.35
CA LEU A 482 11.39 2.92 0.01
C LEU A 482 10.28 2.34 0.89
N SER A 483 10.10 2.83 2.11
CA SER A 483 9.04 2.43 3.04
C SER A 483 7.66 2.97 2.66
N ARG A 484 7.56 3.98 1.78
CA ARG A 484 6.29 4.60 1.40
C ARG A 484 5.33 3.60 0.77
N ALA A 485 4.11 3.54 1.28
CA ALA A 485 3.07 2.63 0.77
C ALA A 485 2.69 2.99 -0.67
N SER A 486 2.61 2.00 -1.56
CA SER A 486 2.29 2.23 -2.97
C SER A 486 0.89 2.81 -3.19
N ALA A 487 -0.07 2.54 -2.29
CA ALA A 487 -1.41 3.13 -2.34
C ALA A 487 -1.43 4.66 -2.12
N THR A 488 -0.37 5.24 -1.56
CA THR A 488 -0.26 6.69 -1.31
C THR A 488 0.43 7.46 -2.46
N LEU A 489 0.85 6.74 -3.49
CA LEU A 489 1.53 7.34 -4.65
C LEU A 489 0.51 7.98 -5.59
N SER A 490 0.87 9.11 -6.16
CA SER A 490 0.14 9.65 -7.31
C SER A 490 0.28 8.76 -8.54
N GLY A 491 -0.64 8.88 -9.51
CA GLY A 491 -0.57 8.11 -10.76
C GLY A 491 0.78 8.30 -11.47
N GLY A 492 1.27 9.52 -11.56
CA GLY A 492 2.56 9.81 -12.18
C GLY A 492 3.77 9.25 -11.40
N GLU A 493 3.75 9.27 -10.05
CA GLU A 493 4.80 8.61 -9.25
C GLU A 493 4.82 7.09 -9.49
N SER A 494 3.65 6.45 -9.48
CA SER A 494 3.53 5.00 -9.73
C SER A 494 4.03 4.61 -11.13
N GLN A 495 3.67 5.39 -12.13
CA GLN A 495 4.11 5.17 -13.52
C GLN A 495 5.63 5.30 -13.67
N ARG A 496 6.22 6.33 -13.06
CA ARG A 496 7.68 6.54 -13.08
C ARG A 496 8.45 5.45 -12.33
N ILE A 497 7.89 4.92 -11.22
CA ILE A 497 8.46 3.75 -10.53
C ILE A 497 8.50 2.54 -11.47
N ARG A 498 7.41 2.27 -12.19
CA ARG A 498 7.39 1.18 -13.19
C ARG A 498 8.41 1.42 -14.30
N LEU A 499 8.51 2.66 -14.81
CA LEU A 499 9.50 3.02 -15.81
C LEU A 499 10.91 2.77 -15.30
N ALA A 500 11.24 3.22 -14.08
CA ALA A 500 12.54 2.98 -13.44
C ALA A 500 12.86 1.48 -13.31
N THR A 501 11.88 0.67 -12.93
CA THR A 501 12.03 -0.79 -12.82
C THR A 501 12.32 -1.43 -14.18
N GLN A 502 11.65 -0.99 -15.25
CA GLN A 502 11.87 -1.50 -16.60
C GLN A 502 13.24 -1.11 -17.17
N ILE A 503 13.71 0.11 -16.90
CA ILE A 503 15.08 0.53 -17.25
C ILE A 503 16.10 -0.36 -16.57
N GLY A 504 15.86 -0.70 -15.30
CA GLY A 504 16.72 -1.60 -14.52
C GLY A 504 16.85 -3.00 -15.09
N SER A 505 15.86 -3.48 -15.85
CA SER A 505 15.90 -4.78 -16.50
C SER A 505 16.88 -4.85 -17.68
N SER A 506 17.32 -3.69 -18.20
CA SER A 506 18.24 -3.57 -19.36
C SER A 506 17.82 -4.40 -20.58
N LEU A 507 16.51 -4.57 -20.80
CA LEU A 507 15.97 -5.29 -21.94
C LEU A 507 16.28 -4.53 -23.25
N MET A 508 16.63 -5.27 -24.29
CA MET A 508 16.93 -4.75 -25.63
C MET A 508 15.99 -5.35 -26.66
N GLY A 509 15.68 -4.58 -27.70
CA GLY A 509 14.81 -5.02 -28.79
C GLY A 509 13.32 -5.12 -28.39
N VAL A 510 12.92 -4.43 -27.36
CA VAL A 510 11.54 -4.41 -26.82
C VAL A 510 10.79 -3.19 -27.34
N LEU A 511 9.47 -3.34 -27.50
CA LEU A 511 8.55 -2.23 -27.76
C LEU A 511 7.96 -1.74 -26.44
N TYR A 512 8.31 -0.53 -26.02
CA TYR A 512 7.71 0.14 -24.87
C TYR A 512 6.58 1.06 -25.31
N ILE A 513 5.44 0.95 -24.65
CA ILE A 513 4.28 1.81 -24.90
C ILE A 513 3.91 2.51 -23.59
N LEU A 514 3.98 3.85 -23.58
CA LEU A 514 3.77 4.69 -22.40
C LEU A 514 2.55 5.60 -22.60
N ASP A 515 1.75 5.80 -21.56
CA ASP A 515 0.58 6.67 -21.56
C ASP A 515 0.87 7.93 -20.73
N GLU A 516 0.99 9.07 -21.37
CA GLU A 516 1.20 10.40 -20.75
C GLU A 516 2.22 10.41 -19.61
N PRO A 517 3.49 9.94 -19.81
CA PRO A 517 4.45 9.83 -18.73
C PRO A 517 4.90 11.18 -18.14
N SER A 518 4.68 12.31 -18.82
CA SER A 518 4.99 13.66 -18.34
C SER A 518 3.93 14.23 -17.38
N ILE A 519 2.79 13.55 -17.21
CA ILE A 519 1.67 14.08 -16.43
C ILE A 519 2.07 14.44 -14.99
N GLY A 520 1.73 15.66 -14.56
CA GLY A 520 2.01 16.15 -13.21
C GLY A 520 3.49 16.41 -12.92
N LEU A 521 4.35 16.38 -13.95
CA LEU A 521 5.75 16.77 -13.83
C LEU A 521 5.94 18.28 -13.83
N HIS A 522 6.93 18.73 -13.09
CA HIS A 522 7.50 20.06 -13.25
C HIS A 522 8.46 20.03 -14.47
N GLN A 523 8.63 21.17 -15.15
CA GLN A 523 9.51 21.29 -16.31
C GLN A 523 10.91 20.69 -16.08
N ARG A 524 11.53 21.00 -14.94
CA ARG A 524 12.83 20.45 -14.53
C ARG A 524 12.86 18.90 -14.49
N ASP A 525 11.77 18.27 -14.06
CA ASP A 525 11.71 16.82 -13.93
C ASP A 525 11.39 16.18 -15.28
N ASN A 526 10.75 16.92 -16.21
CA ASN A 526 10.48 16.47 -17.58
C ASN A 526 11.79 16.26 -18.37
N ASP A 527 12.80 17.12 -18.20
CA ASP A 527 14.11 16.95 -18.83
C ASP A 527 14.77 15.61 -18.41
N LYS A 528 14.67 15.22 -17.13
CA LYS A 528 15.16 13.92 -16.65
C LYS A 528 14.43 12.75 -17.28
N LEU A 529 13.09 12.86 -17.39
CA LEU A 529 12.27 11.85 -18.05
C LEU A 529 12.68 11.69 -19.54
N LEU A 530 12.81 12.79 -20.27
CA LEU A 530 13.22 12.78 -21.68
C LEU A 530 14.60 12.17 -21.87
N ALA A 531 15.57 12.52 -21.02
CA ALA A 531 16.91 11.90 -21.05
C ALA A 531 16.81 10.38 -20.83
N THR A 532 15.94 9.95 -19.95
CA THR A 532 15.67 8.54 -19.64
C THR A 532 15.05 7.79 -20.82
N LEU A 533 14.02 8.37 -21.47
CA LEU A 533 13.39 7.80 -22.67
C LEU A 533 14.38 7.68 -23.83
N LYS A 534 15.21 8.72 -24.05
CA LYS A 534 16.27 8.67 -25.07
C LYS A 534 17.28 7.57 -24.78
N ARG A 535 17.69 7.40 -23.53
CA ARG A 535 18.60 6.30 -23.13
C ARG A 535 17.98 4.93 -23.41
N LEU A 536 16.68 4.73 -23.13
CA LEU A 536 16.00 3.47 -23.46
C LEU A 536 15.98 3.20 -24.96
N ARG A 537 15.71 4.23 -25.78
CA ARG A 537 15.78 4.16 -27.23
C ARG A 537 17.20 3.76 -27.68
N ASP A 538 18.22 4.42 -27.16
CA ASP A 538 19.61 4.24 -27.54
C ASP A 538 20.15 2.85 -27.20
N LEU A 539 19.47 2.10 -26.29
CA LEU A 539 19.70 0.69 -26.03
C LEU A 539 19.14 -0.24 -27.12
N GLY A 540 18.56 0.29 -28.20
CA GLY A 540 17.98 -0.50 -29.29
C GLY A 540 16.53 -0.91 -29.02
N ASN A 541 15.76 -0.08 -28.31
CA ASN A 541 14.33 -0.28 -28.07
C ASN A 541 13.47 0.66 -28.91
N THR A 542 12.28 0.22 -29.26
CA THR A 542 11.26 1.05 -29.89
C THR A 542 10.37 1.63 -28.79
N LEU A 543 10.17 2.95 -28.78
CA LEU A 543 9.30 3.63 -27.84
C LEU A 543 8.11 4.27 -28.55
N ILE A 544 6.91 3.97 -28.09
CA ILE A 544 5.67 4.65 -28.48
C ILE A 544 5.14 5.36 -27.24
N VAL A 545 5.02 6.67 -27.29
CA VAL A 545 4.55 7.50 -26.18
C VAL A 545 3.30 8.25 -26.60
N VAL A 546 2.20 8.03 -25.90
CA VAL A 546 1.00 8.88 -26.03
C VAL A 546 1.26 10.12 -25.22
N GLU A 547 1.31 11.30 -25.83
CA GLU A 547 1.69 12.53 -25.15
C GLU A 547 1.01 13.79 -25.66
N HIS A 548 0.96 14.77 -24.75
CA HIS A 548 0.45 16.12 -24.99
C HIS A 548 1.49 17.22 -24.67
N ASP A 549 2.63 16.84 -24.09
CA ASP A 549 3.70 17.76 -23.69
C ASP A 549 4.51 18.23 -24.91
N GLU A 550 4.70 19.54 -25.03
CA GLU A 550 5.38 20.16 -26.15
C GLU A 550 6.85 19.73 -26.27
N ASP A 551 7.58 19.68 -25.14
CA ASP A 551 9.00 19.31 -25.13
C ASP A 551 9.20 17.86 -25.53
N THR A 552 8.32 16.97 -25.09
CA THR A 552 8.34 15.56 -25.49
C THR A 552 8.07 15.40 -26.98
N MET A 553 7.09 16.13 -27.53
CA MET A 553 6.81 16.11 -28.98
C MET A 553 7.98 16.65 -29.80
N ARG A 554 8.63 17.74 -29.35
CA ARG A 554 9.82 18.33 -30.03
C ARG A 554 11.04 17.42 -29.95
N ALA A 555 11.17 16.64 -28.86
CA ALA A 555 12.27 15.71 -28.65
C ALA A 555 12.11 14.36 -29.34
N ALA A 556 10.92 14.08 -29.89
CA ALA A 556 10.61 12.84 -30.59
C ALA A 556 11.35 12.72 -31.92
N ASP A 557 11.65 11.49 -32.31
CA ASP A 557 12.17 11.20 -33.67
C ASP A 557 11.04 11.20 -34.71
N TYR A 558 9.83 10.83 -34.29
CA TYR A 558 8.65 10.69 -35.15
C TYR A 558 7.37 11.03 -34.37
N ILE A 559 6.41 11.66 -35.03
CA ILE A 559 5.10 12.00 -34.48
C ILE A 559 4.00 11.42 -35.35
N VAL A 560 2.96 10.88 -34.69
CA VAL A 560 1.69 10.49 -35.35
C VAL A 560 0.56 11.30 -34.70
N ASP A 561 -0.02 12.23 -35.44
CA ASP A 561 -1.13 13.08 -34.99
C ASP A 561 -2.47 12.47 -35.37
N ILE A 562 -3.31 12.16 -34.38
CA ILE A 562 -4.62 11.52 -34.58
C ILE A 562 -5.75 12.53 -34.32
N GLY A 563 -6.62 12.64 -35.31
CA GLY A 563 -7.71 13.61 -35.26
C GLY A 563 -8.78 13.34 -36.32
N PRO A 564 -9.36 14.43 -36.91
CA PRO A 564 -9.20 15.85 -36.54
C PRO A 564 -9.96 16.25 -35.28
N GLY A 565 -10.96 15.46 -34.84
CA GLY A 565 -11.80 15.71 -33.67
C GLY A 565 -11.76 14.59 -32.65
N ALA A 566 -12.79 14.53 -31.80
CA ALA A 566 -12.95 13.52 -30.76
C ALA A 566 -14.12 12.56 -31.06
N GLY A 567 -14.07 11.34 -30.49
CA GLY A 567 -15.13 10.33 -30.65
C GLY A 567 -15.39 9.99 -32.11
N VAL A 568 -16.64 10.12 -32.57
CA VAL A 568 -17.04 9.82 -33.95
C VAL A 568 -16.38 10.71 -35.00
N HIS A 569 -15.89 11.88 -34.60
CA HIS A 569 -15.19 12.83 -35.47
C HIS A 569 -13.67 12.66 -35.47
N GLY A 570 -13.14 11.75 -34.63
CA GLY A 570 -11.73 11.37 -34.58
C GLY A 570 -11.39 10.13 -35.38
N GLY A 571 -10.32 9.48 -35.01
CA GLY A 571 -9.92 8.15 -35.49
C GLY A 571 -9.23 8.13 -36.86
N ARG A 572 -8.66 9.24 -37.30
CA ARG A 572 -7.88 9.35 -38.57
C ARG A 572 -6.45 9.82 -38.24
N VAL A 573 -5.50 9.37 -39.04
CA VAL A 573 -4.15 9.95 -39.01
C VAL A 573 -4.21 11.27 -39.82
N VAL A 574 -3.96 12.39 -39.15
CA VAL A 574 -3.97 13.74 -39.73
C VAL A 574 -2.60 14.09 -40.28
N ALA A 575 -1.56 13.75 -39.55
CA ALA A 575 -0.16 13.95 -39.90
C ALA A 575 0.71 12.83 -39.32
N ALA A 576 1.73 12.43 -40.03
CA ALA A 576 2.76 11.52 -39.57
C ALA A 576 4.10 11.90 -40.18
N GLY A 577 5.16 11.95 -39.36
CA GLY A 577 6.48 12.35 -39.82
C GLY A 577 7.34 12.85 -38.68
N THR A 578 8.45 13.49 -39.03
CA THR A 578 9.32 14.20 -38.07
C THR A 578 8.56 15.41 -37.48
N PRO A 579 8.98 15.91 -36.28
CA PRO A 579 8.36 17.11 -35.70
C PRO A 579 8.28 18.30 -36.71
N ALA A 580 9.29 18.50 -37.53
CA ALA A 580 9.32 19.54 -38.55
C ALA A 580 8.24 19.35 -39.63
N GLU A 581 8.04 18.12 -40.10
CA GLU A 581 7.01 17.80 -41.09
C GLU A 581 5.60 17.98 -40.52
N VAL A 582 5.36 17.59 -39.28
CA VAL A 582 4.07 17.80 -38.60
C VAL A 582 3.79 19.29 -38.37
N MET A 583 4.80 20.10 -37.98
CA MET A 583 4.68 21.55 -37.85
C MET A 583 4.37 22.26 -39.18
N ALA A 584 4.83 21.70 -40.29
CA ALA A 584 4.55 22.23 -41.65
C ALA A 584 3.14 21.89 -42.14
N ASN A 585 2.49 20.85 -41.59
CA ASN A 585 1.18 20.39 -42.01
C ASN A 585 0.06 21.29 -41.48
N GLU A 586 -0.62 22.02 -42.34
CA GLU A 586 -1.70 22.94 -41.98
C GLU A 586 -2.97 22.24 -41.46
N ALA A 587 -3.19 20.98 -41.83
CA ALA A 587 -4.32 20.20 -41.32
C ALA A 587 -4.14 19.74 -39.90
N SER A 588 -2.90 19.68 -39.39
CA SER A 588 -2.59 19.26 -38.01
C SER A 588 -2.80 20.40 -37.04
N LEU A 589 -3.78 20.26 -36.15
CA LEU A 589 -3.99 21.21 -35.07
C LEU A 589 -2.77 21.23 -34.12
N THR A 590 -2.21 20.07 -33.81
CA THR A 590 -0.97 19.93 -33.05
C THR A 590 0.18 20.67 -33.72
N GLY A 591 0.36 20.50 -35.03
CA GLY A 591 1.37 21.22 -35.80
C GLY A 591 1.21 22.74 -35.77
N GLN A 592 -0.03 23.23 -35.78
CA GLN A 592 -0.33 24.67 -35.69
C GLN A 592 0.07 25.26 -34.33
N TYR A 593 -0.12 24.49 -33.21
CA TYR A 593 0.33 24.93 -31.88
C TYR A 593 1.87 24.81 -31.73
N LEU A 594 2.47 23.72 -32.18
CA LEU A 594 3.93 23.54 -32.11
C LEU A 594 4.68 24.56 -32.94
N SER A 595 4.13 25.00 -34.11
CA SER A 595 4.73 26.03 -34.95
C SER A 595 4.46 27.47 -34.46
N GLY A 596 3.62 27.64 -33.44
CA GLY A 596 3.22 28.94 -32.90
C GLY A 596 2.20 29.70 -33.78
N LYS A 597 1.69 29.09 -34.87
CA LYS A 597 0.58 29.66 -35.66
C LYS A 597 -0.69 29.84 -34.82
N LYS A 598 -0.93 28.93 -33.89
CA LYS A 598 -1.96 29.04 -32.86
C LYS A 598 -1.31 29.08 -31.46
N LYS A 599 -1.83 29.89 -30.58
CA LYS A 599 -1.41 29.98 -29.17
C LYS A 599 -2.58 30.41 -28.29
N ILE A 600 -2.49 30.08 -27.01
CA ILE A 600 -3.41 30.61 -26.00
C ILE A 600 -2.85 31.93 -25.52
N GLU A 601 -3.58 33.00 -25.76
CA GLU A 601 -3.15 34.36 -25.41
C GLU A 601 -3.12 34.56 -23.88
N THR A 602 -2.03 35.12 -23.40
CA THR A 602 -1.95 35.52 -21.98
C THR A 602 -2.82 36.76 -21.74
N PRO A 603 -3.73 36.77 -20.74
CA PRO A 603 -4.57 37.93 -20.47
C PRO A 603 -3.72 39.16 -20.15
N LYS A 604 -3.99 40.27 -20.82
CA LYS A 604 -3.29 41.55 -20.59
C LYS A 604 -3.65 42.19 -19.27
N THR A 605 -4.88 41.97 -18.80
CA THR A 605 -5.39 42.47 -17.51
C THR A 605 -5.79 41.32 -16.62
N ARG A 606 -5.43 41.40 -15.33
CA ARG A 606 -5.78 40.42 -14.32
C ARG A 606 -6.97 40.90 -13.48
N ARG A 607 -7.81 39.95 -13.01
CA ARG A 607 -8.88 40.28 -12.06
C ARG A 607 -8.30 40.68 -10.72
N ALA A 608 -8.82 41.74 -10.10
CA ALA A 608 -8.38 42.20 -8.80
C ALA A 608 -8.86 41.35 -7.64
N GLY A 609 -9.84 40.45 -7.88
CA GLY A 609 -10.53 39.70 -6.85
C GLY A 609 -11.56 40.55 -6.10
N ASN A 610 -12.06 40.04 -4.97
CA ASN A 610 -13.05 40.72 -4.13
C ASN A 610 -12.46 41.36 -2.86
N GLY A 611 -11.12 41.36 -2.75
CA GLY A 611 -10.39 41.90 -1.58
C GLY A 611 -10.39 40.98 -0.36
N LYS A 612 -11.09 39.84 -0.39
CA LYS A 612 -11.13 38.86 0.69
C LYS A 612 -10.08 37.76 0.48
N LEU A 613 -9.56 37.25 1.57
CA LEU A 613 -8.52 36.21 1.57
C LEU A 613 -8.98 35.01 2.38
N LEU A 614 -8.57 33.83 1.92
CA LEU A 614 -8.56 32.61 2.72
C LEU A 614 -7.10 32.40 3.15
N THR A 615 -6.82 32.43 4.45
CA THR A 615 -5.45 32.33 4.95
C THR A 615 -5.26 31.10 5.82
N VAL A 616 -4.34 30.23 5.42
CA VAL A 616 -3.87 29.10 6.23
C VAL A 616 -2.70 29.58 7.07
N ARG A 617 -2.78 29.38 8.39
CA ARG A 617 -1.72 29.72 9.34
C ARG A 617 -1.01 28.47 9.84
N GLY A 618 0.31 28.51 9.83
CA GLY A 618 1.13 27.49 10.45
C GLY A 618 0.97 26.09 9.86
N ALA A 619 0.91 25.96 8.54
CA ALA A 619 0.82 24.68 7.86
C ALA A 619 2.07 23.82 8.09
N GLN A 620 1.90 22.61 8.68
CA GLN A 620 3.00 21.72 9.10
C GLN A 620 2.80 20.27 8.66
N GLU A 621 1.79 19.99 7.83
CA GLU A 621 1.52 18.62 7.40
C GLU A 621 2.61 18.11 6.46
N ASN A 622 3.04 16.86 6.67
CA ASN A 622 4.10 16.18 5.92
C ASN A 622 5.40 17.03 5.88
N ASN A 623 5.80 17.52 4.69
CA ASN A 623 7.02 18.27 4.48
C ASN A 623 6.87 19.79 4.63
N LEU A 624 5.69 20.30 4.95
CA LEU A 624 5.45 21.75 5.13
C LEU A 624 6.18 22.28 6.37
N LYS A 625 6.85 23.41 6.21
CA LYS A 625 7.77 24.01 7.22
C LYS A 625 7.12 25.13 8.02
N ASN A 626 5.93 24.93 8.60
CA ASN A 626 5.19 25.93 9.38
C ASN A 626 4.94 27.23 8.57
N ILE A 627 4.40 27.07 7.36
CA ILE A 627 4.18 28.16 6.43
C ILE A 627 2.80 28.80 6.59
N ASP A 628 2.71 30.11 6.36
CA ASP A 628 1.46 30.86 6.22
C ASP A 628 1.20 31.10 4.73
N VAL A 629 -0.04 30.82 4.28
CA VAL A 629 -0.41 30.96 2.87
C VAL A 629 -1.76 31.65 2.76
N SER A 630 -1.82 32.76 1.99
CA SER A 630 -3.07 33.48 1.71
C SER A 630 -3.49 33.27 0.27
N VAL A 631 -4.75 32.87 0.06
CA VAL A 631 -5.38 32.65 -1.24
C VAL A 631 -6.43 33.74 -1.46
N PRO A 632 -6.29 34.57 -2.50
CA PRO A 632 -7.28 35.62 -2.79
C PRO A 632 -8.57 35.00 -3.32
N LEU A 633 -9.71 35.42 -2.77
CA LEU A 633 -11.03 34.97 -3.17
C LEU A 633 -11.55 35.71 -4.41
N GLY A 634 -12.40 35.06 -5.19
CA GLY A 634 -12.93 35.59 -6.45
C GLY A 634 -11.92 35.57 -7.59
N THR A 635 -10.82 34.84 -7.45
CA THR A 635 -9.76 34.71 -8.46
C THR A 635 -9.52 33.25 -8.85
N PHE A 636 -8.79 33.02 -9.93
CA PHE A 636 -8.22 31.73 -10.30
C PHE A 636 -6.79 31.64 -9.76
N THR A 637 -6.57 30.82 -8.73
CA THR A 637 -5.26 30.67 -8.08
C THR A 637 -4.64 29.32 -8.42
N CYS A 638 -3.40 29.31 -8.93
CA CYS A 638 -2.62 28.12 -9.21
C CYS A 638 -1.60 27.87 -8.08
N VAL A 639 -1.58 26.63 -7.56
CA VAL A 639 -0.53 26.17 -6.64
C VAL A 639 0.45 25.32 -7.43
N THR A 640 1.67 25.80 -7.61
CA THR A 640 2.68 25.18 -8.47
C THR A 640 3.95 24.82 -7.67
N GLY A 641 4.86 24.09 -8.30
CA GLY A 641 6.16 23.71 -7.74
C GLY A 641 6.57 22.29 -8.18
N VAL A 642 7.81 21.92 -7.89
CA VAL A 642 8.37 20.61 -8.22
C VAL A 642 7.58 19.46 -7.58
N SER A 643 7.74 18.23 -8.12
CA SER A 643 7.15 17.02 -7.51
C SER A 643 7.66 16.88 -6.05
N GLY A 644 6.77 16.48 -5.15
CA GLY A 644 7.09 16.34 -3.72
C GLY A 644 7.24 17.64 -2.92
N SER A 645 7.00 18.84 -3.50
CA SER A 645 7.17 20.13 -2.81
C SER A 645 6.14 20.45 -1.73
N GLY A 646 5.07 19.64 -1.59
CA GLY A 646 4.03 19.86 -0.57
C GLY A 646 2.73 20.49 -1.08
N LYS A 647 2.54 20.64 -2.41
CA LYS A 647 1.31 21.20 -3.01
C LYS A 647 0.05 20.49 -2.53
N SER A 648 0.02 19.16 -2.64
CA SER A 648 -1.12 18.33 -2.22
C SER A 648 -1.30 18.33 -0.70
N SER A 649 -0.22 18.41 0.07
CA SER A 649 -0.29 18.55 1.53
C SER A 649 -0.99 19.83 1.94
N LEU A 650 -0.73 20.94 1.26
CA LEU A 650 -1.40 22.20 1.52
C LEU A 650 -2.86 22.17 1.05
N VAL A 651 -3.10 21.81 -0.22
CA VAL A 651 -4.43 21.95 -0.85
C VAL A 651 -5.37 20.84 -0.40
N ASN A 652 -4.95 19.57 -0.49
CA ASN A 652 -5.84 18.44 -0.23
C ASN A 652 -5.90 18.10 1.27
N GLU A 653 -4.73 17.97 1.92
CA GLU A 653 -4.69 17.53 3.32
C GLU A 653 -5.12 18.61 4.31
N ILE A 654 -4.81 19.88 4.04
CA ILE A 654 -5.18 20.97 4.95
C ILE A 654 -6.44 21.69 4.46
N ILE A 655 -6.36 22.43 3.34
CA ILE A 655 -7.46 23.31 2.90
C ILE A 655 -8.74 22.53 2.64
N TYR A 656 -8.68 21.52 1.77
CA TYR A 656 -9.87 20.77 1.38
C TYR A 656 -10.49 20.00 2.57
N LYS A 657 -9.67 19.28 3.35
CA LYS A 657 -10.19 18.49 4.49
C LYS A 657 -10.77 19.39 5.58
N LYS A 658 -10.12 20.52 5.90
CA LYS A 658 -10.65 21.46 6.92
C LYS A 658 -11.95 22.10 6.47
N LEU A 659 -11.97 22.74 5.30
CA LEU A 659 -13.17 23.36 4.76
C LEU A 659 -14.27 22.32 4.48
N GLY A 660 -13.91 21.10 4.07
CA GLY A 660 -14.88 20.00 3.90
C GLY A 660 -15.53 19.58 5.20
N ALA A 661 -14.79 19.52 6.29
CA ALA A 661 -15.33 19.22 7.61
C ALA A 661 -16.26 20.34 8.09
N ASP A 662 -15.84 21.60 7.97
CA ASP A 662 -16.58 22.74 8.51
C ASP A 662 -17.81 23.11 7.66
N LEU A 663 -17.66 23.20 6.34
CA LEU A 663 -18.71 23.67 5.43
C LEU A 663 -19.59 22.52 4.90
N ASN A 664 -18.99 21.36 4.60
CA ASN A 664 -19.71 20.23 3.97
C ASN A 664 -20.03 19.10 4.95
N ARG A 665 -19.68 19.22 6.23
CA ARG A 665 -19.85 18.16 7.25
C ARG A 665 -19.15 16.84 6.88
N MET A 666 -18.02 16.93 6.21
CA MET A 666 -17.23 15.77 5.82
C MET A 666 -16.52 15.17 7.05
N LYS A 667 -16.55 13.86 7.18
CA LYS A 667 -15.79 13.13 8.22
C LYS A 667 -14.34 13.02 7.74
N ALA A 668 -13.51 14.00 8.08
CA ALA A 668 -12.10 14.01 7.70
C ALA A 668 -11.25 14.77 8.71
N HIS A 669 -10.03 14.29 8.92
CA HIS A 669 -9.01 15.03 9.65
C HIS A 669 -8.23 15.95 8.72
N ALA A 670 -8.22 17.23 9.05
CA ALA A 670 -7.32 18.17 8.40
C ALA A 670 -5.88 17.92 8.86
N GLY A 671 -4.93 18.06 7.94
CA GLY A 671 -3.51 17.99 8.24
C GLY A 671 -3.08 19.05 9.26
N LYS A 672 -1.92 18.90 9.87
CA LYS A 672 -1.40 19.77 10.93
C LYS A 672 -1.27 21.22 10.47
N HIS A 673 -2.03 22.11 11.09
CA HIS A 673 -2.01 23.55 10.87
C HIS A 673 -2.47 24.27 12.15
N ARG A 674 -2.27 25.59 12.24
CA ARG A 674 -2.68 26.37 13.40
C ARG A 674 -4.14 26.83 13.28
N ALA A 675 -4.50 27.46 12.16
CA ALA A 675 -5.84 27.98 11.90
C ALA A 675 -6.05 28.19 10.40
N ILE A 676 -7.32 28.27 9.99
CA ILE A 676 -7.74 28.83 8.69
C ILE A 676 -8.62 30.04 8.98
N GLU A 677 -8.29 31.17 8.38
CA GLU A 677 -8.99 32.45 8.50
C GLU A 677 -9.69 32.78 7.19
N GLY A 678 -10.89 33.35 7.23
CA GLY A 678 -11.63 33.75 6.04
C GLY A 678 -12.60 32.72 5.51
N GLU A 679 -12.81 31.60 6.22
CA GLU A 679 -13.75 30.54 5.85
C GLU A 679 -15.23 31.01 5.86
N GLU A 680 -15.55 32.04 6.67
CA GLU A 680 -16.86 32.68 6.72
C GLU A 680 -17.29 33.33 5.40
N ASN A 681 -16.37 33.48 4.44
CA ASN A 681 -16.64 34.02 3.11
C ASN A 681 -16.96 32.93 2.08
N LEU A 682 -17.06 31.65 2.50
CA LEU A 682 -17.29 30.48 1.65
C LEU A 682 -18.55 29.76 2.08
N ASP A 683 -19.35 29.29 1.13
CA ASP A 683 -20.57 28.52 1.39
C ASP A 683 -20.29 27.02 1.43
N LYS A 684 -19.40 26.55 0.56
CA LYS A 684 -19.06 25.12 0.41
C LYS A 684 -17.72 24.96 -0.30
N VAL A 685 -17.14 23.77 -0.19
CA VAL A 685 -15.97 23.36 -0.95
C VAL A 685 -16.32 22.19 -1.87
N ILE A 686 -15.82 22.21 -3.09
CA ILE A 686 -15.97 21.11 -4.06
C ILE A 686 -14.56 20.69 -4.47
N CYS A 687 -14.26 19.41 -4.31
CA CYS A 687 -13.01 18.80 -4.78
C CYS A 687 -13.28 18.07 -6.10
N ILE A 688 -12.44 18.34 -7.09
CA ILE A 688 -12.42 17.63 -8.36
C ILE A 688 -11.04 17.00 -8.47
N ASP A 689 -10.99 15.68 -8.49
CA ASP A 689 -9.75 14.90 -8.59
C ASP A 689 -9.77 14.00 -9.83
N GLN A 690 -8.71 13.21 -10.01
CA GLN A 690 -8.57 12.25 -11.10
C GLN A 690 -9.18 10.87 -10.78
N SER A 691 -9.91 10.74 -9.68
CA SER A 691 -10.53 9.47 -9.30
C SER A 691 -11.58 9.04 -10.33
N PRO A 692 -11.72 7.73 -10.59
CA PRO A 692 -12.77 7.22 -11.46
C PRO A 692 -14.16 7.64 -10.95
N ILE A 693 -15.08 7.95 -11.88
CA ILE A 693 -16.47 8.38 -11.58
C ILE A 693 -17.24 7.33 -10.75
N GLY A 694 -16.75 6.12 -10.64
CA GLY A 694 -17.29 5.08 -9.80
C GLY A 694 -16.44 3.84 -9.83
N ARG A 695 -16.56 3.03 -8.78
CA ARG A 695 -15.76 1.82 -8.58
C ARG A 695 -16.44 0.54 -9.05
N THR A 696 -17.69 0.63 -9.50
CA THR A 696 -18.48 -0.54 -9.91
C THR A 696 -18.77 -0.50 -11.43
N PRO A 697 -18.95 -1.67 -12.06
CA PRO A 697 -19.36 -1.74 -13.48
C PRO A 697 -20.67 -1.01 -13.77
N ARG A 698 -21.48 -0.71 -12.76
CA ARG A 698 -22.77 0.02 -12.88
C ARG A 698 -22.61 1.52 -12.98
N SER A 699 -21.45 2.05 -12.63
CA SER A 699 -21.17 3.48 -12.69
C SER A 699 -20.92 3.91 -14.13
N ASN A 700 -21.63 4.91 -14.57
CA ASN A 700 -21.46 5.51 -15.91
C ASN A 700 -21.79 7.03 -15.85
N PRO A 701 -21.41 7.81 -16.89
CA PRO A 701 -21.66 9.25 -16.91
C PRO A 701 -23.11 9.64 -16.69
N ALA A 702 -24.07 8.91 -17.26
CA ALA A 702 -25.49 9.23 -17.12
C ALA A 702 -26.02 9.05 -15.69
N THR A 703 -25.55 8.01 -14.97
CA THR A 703 -25.90 7.82 -13.56
C THR A 703 -25.24 8.86 -12.66
N TYR A 704 -23.98 9.22 -12.96
CA TYR A 704 -23.25 10.21 -12.20
C TYR A 704 -23.84 11.62 -12.31
N THR A 705 -24.28 12.02 -13.53
CA THR A 705 -24.90 13.33 -13.78
C THR A 705 -26.39 13.39 -13.47
N ASN A 706 -26.98 12.31 -12.94
CA ASN A 706 -28.42 12.13 -12.70
C ASN A 706 -29.29 12.12 -13.96
N LEU A 707 -28.73 12.29 -15.15
CA LEU A 707 -29.46 12.22 -16.43
C LEU A 707 -30.24 10.91 -16.57
N PHE A 708 -29.71 9.84 -15.98
CA PHE A 708 -30.36 8.53 -16.03
C PHE A 708 -31.71 8.47 -15.31
N ASN A 709 -31.97 9.36 -14.36
CA ASN A 709 -33.27 9.50 -13.71
C ASN A 709 -34.31 10.00 -14.69
N ASP A 710 -33.99 11.05 -15.45
CA ASP A 710 -34.88 11.60 -16.48
C ASP A 710 -35.16 10.57 -17.60
N ILE A 711 -34.15 9.80 -17.99
CA ILE A 711 -34.32 8.70 -18.96
C ILE A 711 -35.28 7.64 -18.43
N ARG A 712 -35.16 7.23 -17.16
CA ARG A 712 -36.07 6.25 -16.54
C ARG A 712 -37.51 6.75 -16.50
N ASP A 713 -37.72 8.01 -16.14
CA ASP A 713 -39.04 8.64 -16.08
C ASP A 713 -39.64 8.76 -17.49
N LEU A 714 -38.82 9.10 -18.47
CA LEU A 714 -39.26 9.14 -19.88
C LEU A 714 -39.73 7.76 -20.37
N PHE A 715 -38.95 6.69 -20.12
CA PHE A 715 -39.33 5.32 -20.50
C PHE A 715 -40.59 4.86 -19.75
N ALA A 716 -40.73 5.17 -18.46
CA ALA A 716 -41.92 4.87 -17.67
C ALA A 716 -43.17 5.60 -18.20
N SER A 717 -43.00 6.74 -18.87
CA SER A 717 -44.10 7.51 -19.44
C SER A 717 -44.61 6.98 -20.77
N THR A 718 -43.89 6.06 -21.41
CA THR A 718 -44.25 5.48 -22.71
C THR A 718 -45.57 4.68 -22.64
N PRO A 719 -46.36 4.62 -23.76
CA PRO A 719 -47.60 3.83 -23.78
C PRO A 719 -47.36 2.35 -23.42
N ASP A 720 -46.30 1.75 -23.95
CA ASP A 720 -45.96 0.34 -23.70
C ASP A 720 -45.64 0.08 -22.21
N ALA A 721 -44.90 0.98 -21.58
CA ALA A 721 -44.57 0.86 -20.15
C ALA A 721 -45.83 0.99 -19.30
N LYS A 722 -46.72 1.97 -19.61
CA LYS A 722 -47.97 2.17 -18.91
C LYS A 722 -48.91 0.97 -19.06
N ALA A 723 -49.02 0.41 -20.27
CA ALA A 723 -49.85 -0.76 -20.54
C ALA A 723 -49.38 -2.00 -19.75
N ARG A 724 -48.08 -2.10 -19.47
CA ARG A 724 -47.46 -3.18 -18.68
C ARG A 724 -47.37 -2.87 -17.18
N GLY A 725 -47.77 -1.67 -16.72
CA GLY A 725 -47.69 -1.23 -15.33
C GLY A 725 -46.23 -0.99 -14.88
N TYR A 726 -45.33 -0.66 -15.77
CA TYR A 726 -43.94 -0.43 -15.46
C TYR A 726 -43.70 1.00 -14.96
N ASN A 727 -43.09 1.12 -13.81
CA ASN A 727 -42.69 2.40 -13.22
C ASN A 727 -41.17 2.67 -13.50
N ALA A 728 -40.68 3.85 -13.10
CA ALA A 728 -39.28 4.26 -13.30
C ALA A 728 -38.25 3.27 -12.69
N GLY A 729 -38.63 2.55 -11.62
CA GLY A 729 -37.81 1.52 -11.00
C GLY A 729 -37.52 0.32 -11.93
N ARG A 730 -38.46 0.00 -12.84
CA ARG A 730 -38.28 -1.07 -13.83
C ARG A 730 -37.12 -0.79 -14.80
N PHE A 731 -36.86 0.47 -15.09
CA PHE A 731 -35.81 0.91 -15.98
C PHE A 731 -34.49 1.20 -15.25
N SER A 732 -34.33 0.69 -14.03
CA SER A 732 -33.08 0.75 -13.27
C SER A 732 -32.36 -0.60 -13.28
N PHE A 733 -31.13 -0.62 -13.74
CA PHE A 733 -30.27 -1.82 -13.66
C PHE A 733 -29.75 -2.09 -12.22
N ASN A 734 -30.03 -1.22 -11.27
CA ASN A 734 -29.68 -1.42 -9.85
C ASN A 734 -30.80 -2.10 -9.03
N VAL A 735 -32.04 -2.06 -9.53
CA VAL A 735 -33.23 -2.52 -8.82
C VAL A 735 -33.70 -3.86 -9.39
N ARG A 736 -34.11 -4.75 -8.50
CA ARG A 736 -34.73 -6.03 -8.91
C ARG A 736 -36.00 -5.81 -9.72
N GLY A 737 -36.27 -6.69 -10.68
CA GLY A 737 -37.44 -6.65 -11.54
C GLY A 737 -37.14 -6.11 -12.95
N GLY A 738 -36.28 -5.11 -13.12
CA GLY A 738 -35.87 -4.61 -14.44
C GLY A 738 -34.48 -5.04 -14.88
N ARG A 739 -33.59 -5.31 -13.94
CA ARG A 739 -32.22 -5.72 -14.22
C ARG A 739 -32.12 -7.20 -14.66
N CYS A 740 -31.05 -7.53 -15.34
CA CYS A 740 -30.66 -8.92 -15.56
C CYS A 740 -30.25 -9.55 -14.23
N GLU A 741 -30.97 -10.59 -13.78
CA GLU A 741 -30.67 -11.22 -12.48
C GLU A 741 -29.43 -12.11 -12.55
N ALA A 742 -29.02 -12.60 -13.73
CA ALA A 742 -27.81 -13.42 -13.89
C ALA A 742 -26.52 -12.63 -13.55
N CYS A 743 -26.44 -11.35 -13.96
CA CYS A 743 -25.29 -10.50 -13.64
C CYS A 743 -25.63 -9.40 -12.61
N GLY A 744 -26.83 -9.43 -12.03
CA GLY A 744 -27.26 -8.42 -11.06
C GLY A 744 -27.33 -6.97 -11.61
N GLY A 745 -27.30 -6.79 -12.95
CA GLY A 745 -27.28 -5.49 -13.60
C GLY A 745 -25.88 -4.97 -13.99
N ASP A 746 -24.83 -5.75 -13.75
CA ASP A 746 -23.44 -5.37 -14.07
C ASP A 746 -23.13 -5.47 -15.57
N GLY A 747 -23.90 -6.27 -16.31
CA GLY A 747 -23.65 -6.55 -17.74
C GLY A 747 -22.55 -7.58 -17.98
N GLN A 748 -21.77 -7.85 -16.96
CA GLN A 748 -20.65 -8.83 -16.97
C GLN A 748 -20.64 -9.65 -15.69
N LEU A 749 -19.99 -10.80 -15.73
CA LEU A 749 -19.78 -11.68 -14.59
C LEU A 749 -18.33 -11.56 -14.13
N LYS A 750 -18.13 -11.34 -12.85
CA LYS A 750 -16.82 -11.35 -12.20
C LYS A 750 -16.50 -12.81 -11.82
N ILE A 751 -15.41 -13.33 -12.33
CA ILE A 751 -14.85 -14.63 -11.96
C ILE A 751 -13.67 -14.37 -11.03
N GLU A 752 -13.85 -14.66 -9.75
CA GLU A 752 -12.79 -14.47 -8.74
C GLU A 752 -11.74 -15.59 -8.86
N MET A 753 -10.50 -15.19 -9.01
CA MET A 753 -9.34 -16.07 -9.14
C MET A 753 -8.43 -15.89 -7.91
N HIS A 754 -8.43 -16.86 -6.99
CA HIS A 754 -7.76 -16.77 -5.69
C HIS A 754 -6.28 -16.35 -5.73
N PHE A 755 -5.55 -16.61 -6.82
CA PHE A 755 -4.12 -16.30 -6.98
C PHE A 755 -3.80 -15.43 -8.20
N LEU A 756 -4.81 -15.07 -8.99
CA LEU A 756 -4.68 -14.30 -10.23
C LEU A 756 -5.64 -13.10 -10.19
N PRO A 757 -5.44 -12.09 -11.03
CA PRO A 757 -6.40 -11.00 -11.20
C PRO A 757 -7.78 -11.55 -11.60
N ASP A 758 -8.84 -10.97 -11.03
CA ASP A 758 -10.22 -11.32 -11.37
C ASP A 758 -10.50 -11.11 -12.86
N ILE A 759 -11.24 -12.03 -13.46
CA ILE A 759 -11.62 -11.97 -14.87
C ILE A 759 -13.07 -11.48 -14.97
N TYR A 760 -13.31 -10.55 -15.87
CA TYR A 760 -14.65 -10.03 -16.19
C TYR A 760 -15.06 -10.52 -17.56
N VAL A 761 -16.14 -11.31 -17.65
CA VAL A 761 -16.70 -11.82 -18.89
C VAL A 761 -18.09 -11.23 -19.16
N PRO A 762 -18.44 -10.85 -20.40
CA PRO A 762 -19.78 -10.38 -20.73
C PRO A 762 -20.83 -11.41 -20.27
N CYS A 763 -21.93 -10.93 -19.69
CA CYS A 763 -23.01 -11.80 -19.26
C CYS A 763 -23.68 -12.45 -20.47
N GLU A 764 -23.71 -13.78 -20.53
CA GLU A 764 -24.29 -14.54 -21.64
C GLU A 764 -25.80 -14.29 -21.80
N VAL A 765 -26.52 -14.03 -20.69
CA VAL A 765 -27.97 -13.82 -20.67
C VAL A 765 -28.34 -12.46 -21.26
N CYS A 766 -27.75 -11.36 -20.79
CA CYS A 766 -28.09 -10.03 -21.26
C CYS A 766 -27.12 -9.48 -22.32
N LYS A 767 -26.03 -10.19 -22.62
CA LYS A 767 -25.02 -9.80 -23.62
C LYS A 767 -24.51 -8.37 -23.41
N GLY A 768 -24.25 -8.02 -22.16
CA GLY A 768 -23.80 -6.67 -21.78
C GLY A 768 -24.91 -5.61 -21.59
N LYS A 769 -26.17 -5.90 -21.96
CA LYS A 769 -27.28 -4.92 -21.95
C LYS A 769 -27.79 -4.55 -20.55
N ARG A 770 -27.42 -5.29 -19.48
CA ARG A 770 -27.74 -5.03 -18.08
C ARG A 770 -29.20 -5.26 -17.64
N TYR A 771 -30.15 -5.27 -18.56
CA TYR A 771 -31.58 -5.43 -18.30
C TYR A 771 -32.06 -6.83 -18.65
N ASN A 772 -33.22 -7.23 -18.12
CA ASN A 772 -33.93 -8.40 -18.56
C ASN A 772 -34.61 -8.16 -19.93
N ARG A 773 -35.04 -9.24 -20.59
CA ARG A 773 -35.61 -9.19 -21.93
C ARG A 773 -36.86 -8.32 -21.99
N GLU A 774 -37.74 -8.43 -21.01
CA GLU A 774 -39.03 -7.72 -20.96
C GLU A 774 -38.86 -6.19 -20.85
N THR A 775 -37.85 -5.73 -20.08
CA THR A 775 -37.55 -4.29 -19.99
C THR A 775 -37.00 -3.75 -21.32
N LEU A 776 -36.22 -4.56 -22.04
CA LEU A 776 -35.64 -4.18 -23.35
C LEU A 776 -36.66 -4.16 -24.49
N GLU A 777 -37.85 -4.71 -24.30
CA GLU A 777 -38.95 -4.65 -25.26
C GLU A 777 -39.68 -3.29 -25.29
N VAL A 778 -39.48 -2.46 -24.28
CA VAL A 778 -40.07 -1.11 -24.25
C VAL A 778 -39.20 -0.16 -25.03
N HIS A 779 -39.79 0.47 -26.02
CA HIS A 779 -39.08 1.38 -26.95
C HIS A 779 -39.63 2.80 -26.83
N TYR A 780 -38.75 3.78 -27.01
CA TYR A 780 -39.10 5.18 -27.18
C TYR A 780 -38.62 5.63 -28.56
N LYS A 781 -39.55 6.07 -29.42
CA LYS A 781 -39.29 6.50 -30.82
C LYS A 781 -38.45 5.49 -31.63
N GLY A 782 -38.72 4.19 -31.46
CA GLY A 782 -38.03 3.11 -32.16
C GLY A 782 -36.65 2.73 -31.62
N ARG A 783 -36.28 3.25 -30.48
CA ARG A 783 -35.01 2.95 -29.81
C ARG A 783 -35.24 2.42 -28.40
#